data_9338284027a40d03d46c783e522367b9
#
_entry.id   9338284027a40d03d46c783e522367b9
#
_cell.length_a   1.000
_cell.length_b   1.000
_cell.length_c   1.000
_cell.angle_alpha   90.00
_cell.angle_beta   90.00
_cell.angle_gamma   90.00
#
_symmetry.space_group_name_H-M   'P 1'
#
loop_
_entity.id
_entity.type
_entity.pdbx_description
1 polymer ?
#
loop_
_entity_poly.entity_id
_entity_poly.type
_entity_poly.pdbx_seq_one_letter_code
_entity_poly.pdbx_strand_id
1 'polypeptide(L)'
;MTPAERWQRVQDLCEQAERLPRADREALFAAADPELRDQARALLASLEAEEQVRGDLQEAPEAATLPLPEWIGPYRILSLLGRGGTGTVYAAEREVVGVAHRVALKLLHLHLSEGEPAARFAREHQMLAGLDHPGICRVLDAGTTEGRQPYLVVEYVEGQPIDEYADHARASVDDRIRLIVAACHALHAAHTRLIVHLDLKPQNLMVTAGGAVKLLDFGTAKLLDAEGALTTTRQLTPLYASPEQLRGEAVTTACDIYSLGLVLYELLSGTWPFGSRNSLVGVAERATGATTGRRLDEVADAGVAERRGLSIERLRAVLRGDIQSIVMKALAAAPGDRYASALDFANDLQRYLDRRPVLARPQTAMYRLRKYSRRHAGSISVAAVLVLALCATLGYGVWQQVRAVRAGHRAEATARFLYALIQSANPAYAGQRQMTVSDLADRASERLAADSTLDDETAATLGATLASFAFSMGREASGEAMSRQALARARESGSATALANALNLVGGMALSRGNCQEAVAYDREGSAILASRPRELSVADRASFLVSSGQIKETCDRDFPAFLALTTEAVELSRTIPDTEMPSAMPAPIFKALVMNGHALALVRNQRSAEARGAVDEGLRSAASHPDGRSARIALLRTRASIEYAEKKVVEAAAALEEAADLARGHAGPFEAIRLQVQAARRWAEAGDRPRAIGLTDRALLEADAAGDSIRQTRWMILVDAAMAYQNAGQCPRALVVARDADAASAGPMPPQWQGNRISVDAICWDEAGRRDEARSRAAQALDILKPFLSPTSPFKARLEAVAAR
;
A
#
# COMPACT_ATOMS: atom_id res chain seq x y z
N MET A 1 -52.33 -32.62 -41.73
CA MET A 1 -51.16 -32.89 -40.89
C MET A 1 -50.28 -31.68 -40.92
N THR A 2 -49.95 -31.11 -39.79
CA THR A 2 -49.00 -29.99 -39.74
C THR A 2 -47.58 -30.44 -40.06
N PRO A 3 -46.69 -29.56 -40.57
CA PRO A 3 -45.30 -29.92 -40.80
C PRO A 3 -44.61 -30.58 -39.60
N ALA A 4 -44.92 -30.15 -38.36
CA ALA A 4 -44.39 -30.71 -37.12
C ALA A 4 -44.90 -32.11 -36.85
N GLU A 5 -46.20 -32.38 -37.06
CA GLU A 5 -46.81 -33.71 -36.92
C GLU A 5 -46.32 -34.70 -37.96
N ARG A 6 -46.08 -34.24 -39.20
CA ARG A 6 -45.49 -35.04 -40.27
C ARG A 6 -44.08 -35.47 -39.88
N TRP A 7 -43.27 -34.55 -39.41
CA TRP A 7 -41.88 -34.81 -39.00
C TRP A 7 -41.83 -35.78 -37.83
N GLN A 8 -42.69 -35.61 -36.81
CA GLN A 8 -42.79 -36.53 -35.67
C GLN A 8 -43.00 -38.01 -36.14
N ARG A 9 -43.88 -38.19 -37.13
CA ARG A 9 -44.13 -39.51 -37.68
C ARG A 9 -42.97 -40.05 -38.51
N VAL A 10 -42.22 -39.21 -39.24
CA VAL A 10 -40.96 -39.59 -39.91
C VAL A 10 -39.95 -40.02 -38.88
N GLN A 11 -39.83 -39.33 -37.76
CA GLN A 11 -38.98 -39.69 -36.66
C GLN A 11 -39.36 -41.06 -36.04
N ASP A 12 -40.61 -41.21 -35.67
CA ASP A 12 -41.10 -42.49 -35.12
C ASP A 12 -40.79 -43.65 -36.04
N LEU A 13 -40.91 -43.45 -37.34
CA LEU A 13 -40.64 -44.43 -38.36
C LEU A 13 -39.13 -44.72 -38.47
N CYS A 14 -38.26 -43.74 -38.39
CA CYS A 14 -36.80 -43.89 -38.38
C CYS A 14 -36.32 -44.62 -37.12
N GLU A 15 -36.85 -44.27 -35.92
CA GLU A 15 -36.50 -44.92 -34.66
C GLU A 15 -36.89 -46.41 -34.65
N GLN A 16 -38.07 -46.73 -35.20
CA GLN A 16 -38.49 -48.10 -35.39
C GLN A 16 -37.56 -48.85 -36.36
N ALA A 17 -37.16 -48.20 -37.43
CA ALA A 17 -36.26 -48.79 -38.43
C ALA A 17 -34.86 -49.03 -37.85
N GLU A 18 -34.32 -48.15 -37.02
CA GLU A 18 -33.01 -48.32 -36.34
C GLU A 18 -32.97 -49.54 -35.42
N ARG A 19 -34.07 -49.82 -34.75
CA ARG A 19 -34.22 -50.98 -33.85
C ARG A 19 -34.32 -52.34 -34.58
N LEU A 20 -34.56 -52.29 -35.88
CA LEU A 20 -34.72 -53.51 -36.70
C LEU A 20 -33.43 -53.83 -37.48
N PRO A 21 -33.12 -55.13 -37.70
CA PRO A 21 -32.10 -55.56 -38.63
C PRO A 21 -32.33 -54.90 -40.02
N ARG A 22 -31.29 -54.63 -40.79
CA ARG A 22 -31.40 -54.00 -42.12
C ARG A 22 -32.37 -54.74 -43.07
N ALA A 23 -32.44 -56.07 -42.96
CA ALA A 23 -33.31 -56.88 -43.80
C ALA A 23 -34.82 -56.68 -43.52
N ASP A 24 -35.16 -56.27 -42.31
CA ASP A 24 -36.56 -56.12 -41.86
C ASP A 24 -37.09 -54.69 -42.00
N ARG A 25 -36.22 -53.73 -42.23
CA ARG A 25 -36.57 -52.30 -42.38
C ARG A 25 -37.44 -52.03 -43.63
N GLU A 26 -37.22 -52.76 -44.71
CA GLU A 26 -38.03 -52.64 -45.94
C GLU A 26 -39.52 -53.00 -45.73
N ALA A 27 -39.80 -53.92 -44.87
CA ALA A 27 -41.17 -54.27 -44.55
C ALA A 27 -41.89 -53.18 -43.72
N LEU A 28 -41.14 -52.58 -42.79
CA LEU A 28 -41.60 -51.38 -41.99
C LEU A 28 -41.91 -50.21 -42.91
N PHE A 29 -40.97 -49.85 -43.81
CA PHE A 29 -41.18 -48.77 -44.76
C PHE A 29 -42.31 -48.99 -45.75
N ALA A 30 -42.49 -50.24 -46.23
CA ALA A 30 -43.58 -50.59 -47.10
C ALA A 30 -44.99 -50.40 -46.48
N ALA A 31 -45.08 -50.51 -45.14
CA ALA A 31 -46.35 -50.37 -44.44
C ALA A 31 -46.65 -48.85 -44.09
N ALA A 32 -45.67 -47.90 -44.28
CA ALA A 32 -45.84 -46.50 -43.98
C ALA A 32 -46.42 -45.71 -45.17
N ASP A 33 -46.97 -44.51 -44.84
CA ASP A 33 -47.44 -43.57 -45.86
C ASP A 33 -46.31 -43.24 -46.84
N PRO A 34 -46.55 -43.21 -48.16
CA PRO A 34 -45.52 -42.99 -49.19
C PRO A 34 -44.65 -41.76 -48.98
N GLU A 35 -45.22 -40.62 -48.61
CA GLU A 35 -44.48 -39.40 -48.37
C GLU A 35 -43.60 -39.45 -47.12
N LEU A 36 -44.08 -40.10 -46.05
CA LEU A 36 -43.32 -40.30 -44.81
C LEU A 36 -42.20 -41.33 -44.99
N ARG A 37 -42.53 -42.42 -45.72
CA ARG A 37 -41.57 -43.49 -46.05
C ARG A 37 -40.36 -42.95 -46.79
N ASP A 38 -40.59 -42.16 -47.86
CA ASP A 38 -39.49 -41.66 -48.70
C ASP A 38 -38.62 -40.69 -47.95
N GLN A 39 -39.23 -39.87 -47.08
CA GLN A 39 -38.45 -38.95 -46.19
C GLN A 39 -37.64 -39.74 -45.13
N ALA A 40 -38.23 -40.74 -44.49
CA ALA A 40 -37.56 -41.59 -43.52
C ALA A 40 -36.41 -42.39 -44.10
N ARG A 41 -36.63 -42.98 -45.33
CA ARG A 41 -35.56 -43.69 -46.06
C ARG A 41 -34.38 -42.75 -46.44
N ALA A 42 -34.67 -41.58 -46.94
CA ALA A 42 -33.66 -40.58 -47.33
C ALA A 42 -32.84 -40.14 -46.09
N LEU A 43 -33.52 -39.93 -44.98
CA LEU A 43 -32.88 -39.54 -43.71
C LEU A 43 -31.94 -40.66 -43.19
N LEU A 44 -32.42 -41.91 -43.09
CA LEU A 44 -31.64 -43.06 -42.68
C LEU A 44 -30.44 -43.32 -43.59
N ALA A 45 -30.65 -43.27 -44.89
CA ALA A 45 -29.60 -43.49 -45.88
C ALA A 45 -28.51 -42.41 -45.81
N SER A 46 -28.86 -41.14 -45.53
CA SER A 46 -27.87 -40.08 -45.42
C SER A 46 -27.03 -40.19 -44.12
N LEU A 47 -27.64 -40.64 -43.01
CA LEU A 47 -26.93 -40.91 -41.78
C LEU A 47 -25.97 -42.11 -41.86
N GLU A 48 -26.44 -43.18 -42.46
CA GLU A 48 -25.61 -44.36 -42.69
C GLU A 48 -24.44 -44.09 -43.68
N ALA A 49 -24.64 -43.26 -44.69
CA ALA A 49 -23.59 -42.85 -45.61
C ALA A 49 -22.50 -41.98 -44.94
N GLU A 50 -22.88 -41.12 -44.03
CA GLU A 50 -21.90 -40.33 -43.23
C GLU A 50 -21.07 -41.20 -42.27
N GLU A 51 -21.73 -42.19 -41.64
CA GLU A 51 -21.06 -43.13 -40.74
C GLU A 51 -20.05 -43.99 -41.50
N GLN A 52 -20.40 -44.40 -42.72
CA GLN A 52 -19.58 -45.21 -43.58
C GLN A 52 -18.36 -44.46 -44.12
N VAL A 53 -18.51 -43.22 -44.55
CA VAL A 53 -17.40 -42.34 -44.99
C VAL A 53 -16.42 -42.05 -43.86
N ARG A 54 -16.90 -41.98 -42.63
CA ARG A 54 -16.03 -41.76 -41.47
C ARG A 54 -15.33 -43.04 -40.97
N GLY A 55 -15.99 -44.23 -41.10
CA GLY A 55 -15.40 -45.51 -40.81
C GLY A 55 -14.29 -45.86 -41.83
N ASP A 56 -14.53 -45.54 -43.09
CA ASP A 56 -13.57 -45.81 -44.19
C ASP A 56 -12.33 -44.87 -44.12
N LEU A 57 -12.41 -43.72 -43.43
CA LEU A 57 -11.26 -42.83 -43.19
C LEU A 57 -10.43 -43.22 -41.94
N GLN A 58 -10.97 -44.03 -41.02
CA GLN A 58 -10.28 -44.52 -39.84
C GLN A 58 -9.68 -45.91 -39.97
N GLU A 59 -10.23 -46.73 -40.86
CA GLU A 59 -9.74 -48.07 -41.19
C GLU A 59 -9.56 -48.17 -42.70
N ALA A 60 -8.39 -47.81 -43.20
CA ALA A 60 -8.00 -48.16 -44.57
C ALA A 60 -7.43 -49.57 -44.62
N PRO A 61 -8.25 -50.58 -44.91
CA PRO A 61 -7.73 -51.78 -45.58
C PRO A 61 -7.73 -51.50 -47.07
N GLU A 62 -6.71 -52.01 -47.77
CA GLU A 62 -6.64 -52.13 -49.22
C GLU A 62 -7.96 -52.66 -49.79
N ALA A 63 -8.96 -51.80 -49.98
CA ALA A 63 -10.22 -52.21 -50.62
C ALA A 63 -10.16 -51.93 -52.10
N ALA A 64 -10.34 -52.99 -52.88
CA ALA A 64 -10.61 -53.13 -54.29
C ALA A 64 -10.66 -51.82 -55.07
N THR A 65 -9.58 -51.38 -55.64
CA THR A 65 -9.45 -50.31 -56.63
C THR A 65 -10.32 -50.64 -57.85
N LEU A 66 -11.54 -50.13 -57.86
CA LEU A 66 -12.17 -49.89 -59.16
C LEU A 66 -11.22 -49.01 -59.96
N PRO A 67 -10.88 -49.33 -61.19
CA PRO A 67 -9.94 -48.54 -61.97
C PRO A 67 -10.45 -47.08 -62.04
N LEU A 68 -9.62 -46.16 -61.62
CA LEU A 68 -9.89 -44.70 -61.83
C LEU A 68 -10.10 -44.48 -63.33
N PRO A 69 -11.09 -43.70 -63.75
CA PRO A 69 -11.16 -43.28 -65.11
C PRO A 69 -9.88 -42.53 -65.46
N GLU A 70 -9.24 -42.91 -66.60
CA GLU A 70 -8.01 -42.20 -67.01
C GLU A 70 -8.25 -40.72 -67.36
N TRP A 71 -9.41 -40.47 -67.99
CA TRP A 71 -9.82 -39.21 -68.47
C TRP A 71 -11.31 -38.93 -68.21
N ILE A 72 -11.66 -37.67 -67.87
CA ILE A 72 -13.03 -37.15 -67.87
C ILE A 72 -13.03 -35.88 -68.71
N GLY A 73 -13.67 -35.89 -69.85
CA GLY A 73 -13.50 -34.84 -70.81
C GLY A 73 -12.05 -34.54 -71.16
N PRO A 74 -11.58 -33.29 -71.13
CA PRO A 74 -10.18 -32.97 -71.41
C PRO A 74 -9.25 -33.01 -70.16
N TYR A 75 -9.70 -33.63 -69.07
CA TYR A 75 -8.97 -33.70 -67.81
C TYR A 75 -8.43 -35.07 -67.51
N ARG A 76 -7.14 -35.21 -67.29
CA ARG A 76 -6.47 -36.38 -66.83
C ARG A 76 -6.67 -36.60 -65.32
N ILE A 77 -7.20 -37.71 -64.87
CA ILE A 77 -7.48 -37.99 -63.50
C ILE A 77 -6.20 -38.43 -62.81
N LEU A 78 -5.91 -37.79 -61.65
CA LEU A 78 -4.72 -38.08 -60.84
C LEU A 78 -5.01 -38.99 -59.65
N SER A 79 -6.03 -38.64 -58.87
CA SER A 79 -6.46 -39.40 -57.68
C SER A 79 -7.91 -39.11 -57.32
N LEU A 80 -8.50 -39.99 -56.52
CA LEU A 80 -9.78 -39.76 -55.90
C LEU A 80 -9.61 -38.84 -54.69
N LEU A 81 -10.35 -37.74 -54.61
CA LEU A 81 -10.36 -36.83 -53.48
C LEU A 81 -11.51 -37.13 -52.49
N GLY A 82 -12.63 -37.61 -52.97
CA GLY A 82 -13.78 -37.99 -52.14
C GLY A 82 -14.95 -38.50 -52.93
N ARG A 83 -15.84 -39.27 -52.29
CA ARG A 83 -17.14 -39.74 -52.80
C ARG A 83 -18.22 -39.22 -51.87
N GLY A 84 -19.27 -38.63 -52.39
CA GLY A 84 -20.43 -38.18 -51.60
C GLY A 84 -21.76 -38.48 -52.35
N GLY A 85 -22.85 -38.17 -51.69
CA GLY A 85 -24.19 -38.41 -52.26
C GLY A 85 -24.46 -37.62 -53.55
N THR A 86 -23.84 -36.46 -53.78
CA THR A 86 -24.04 -35.62 -54.99
C THR A 86 -23.09 -35.97 -56.13
N GLY A 87 -21.99 -36.68 -55.88
CA GLY A 87 -20.95 -36.93 -56.88
C GLY A 87 -19.64 -37.45 -56.33
N THR A 88 -18.73 -37.76 -57.23
CA THR A 88 -17.36 -38.17 -56.93
C THR A 88 -16.41 -37.06 -57.34
N VAL A 89 -15.47 -36.70 -56.44
CA VAL A 89 -14.50 -35.64 -56.65
C VAL A 89 -13.13 -36.22 -56.88
N TYR A 90 -12.49 -35.82 -57.99
CA TYR A 90 -11.15 -36.26 -58.39
C TYR A 90 -10.16 -35.08 -58.37
N ALA A 91 -8.93 -35.33 -58.03
CA ALA A 91 -7.84 -34.46 -58.46
C ALA A 91 -7.55 -34.75 -59.92
N ALA A 92 -7.51 -33.79 -60.74
CA ALA A 92 -7.26 -33.89 -62.15
C ALA A 92 -6.32 -32.77 -62.62
N GLU A 93 -5.77 -32.95 -63.83
CA GLU A 93 -4.97 -31.91 -64.47
C GLU A 93 -5.38 -31.72 -65.94
N ARG A 94 -5.18 -30.54 -66.40
CA ARG A 94 -5.33 -30.20 -67.81
C ARG A 94 -4.10 -29.43 -68.30
N GLU A 95 -3.54 -29.89 -69.38
CA GLU A 95 -2.45 -29.17 -70.04
C GLU A 95 -2.97 -28.04 -70.88
N VAL A 96 -2.53 -26.82 -70.64
CA VAL A 96 -2.87 -25.64 -71.39
C VAL A 96 -1.55 -24.97 -71.80
N VAL A 97 -1.27 -24.91 -73.11
CA VAL A 97 -0.06 -24.28 -73.68
C VAL A 97 1.24 -24.84 -73.03
N GLY A 98 1.28 -26.17 -72.81
CA GLY A 98 2.46 -26.84 -72.21
C GLY A 98 2.59 -26.69 -70.69
N VAL A 99 1.61 -26.11 -70.00
CA VAL A 99 1.58 -25.97 -68.52
C VAL A 99 0.47 -26.88 -67.98
N ALA A 100 0.81 -27.75 -67.08
CA ALA A 100 -0.17 -28.57 -66.37
C ALA A 100 -0.87 -27.80 -65.26
N HIS A 101 -2.17 -27.62 -65.38
CA HIS A 101 -3.00 -26.96 -64.40
C HIS A 101 -3.76 -27.99 -63.58
N ARG A 102 -3.48 -28.04 -62.29
CA ARG A 102 -4.15 -28.97 -61.36
C ARG A 102 -5.52 -28.42 -60.95
N VAL A 103 -6.55 -29.22 -60.98
CA VAL A 103 -7.95 -28.85 -60.76
C VAL A 103 -8.62 -29.95 -59.90
N ALA A 104 -9.73 -29.59 -59.24
CA ALA A 104 -10.66 -30.55 -58.67
C ALA A 104 -11.85 -30.75 -59.60
N LEU A 105 -12.12 -31.98 -60.00
CA LEU A 105 -13.18 -32.35 -60.93
C LEU A 105 -14.25 -33.11 -60.16
N LYS A 106 -15.44 -32.54 -60.07
CA LYS A 106 -16.61 -33.22 -59.42
C LYS A 106 -17.49 -33.80 -60.48
N LEU A 107 -17.56 -35.12 -60.57
CA LEU A 107 -18.44 -35.88 -61.42
C LEU A 107 -19.76 -36.12 -60.69
N LEU A 108 -20.87 -35.57 -61.22
CA LEU A 108 -22.17 -35.62 -60.56
C LEU A 108 -22.87 -36.96 -60.85
N HIS A 109 -23.53 -37.55 -59.86
CA HIS A 109 -24.28 -38.79 -60.03
C HIS A 109 -25.65 -38.60 -60.74
N LEU A 110 -25.84 -37.51 -61.45
CA LEU A 110 -27.03 -37.23 -62.19
C LEU A 110 -26.82 -37.59 -63.67
N HIS A 111 -27.78 -38.24 -64.28
CA HIS A 111 -27.83 -38.36 -65.72
C HIS A 111 -28.76 -37.34 -66.27
N LEU A 112 -28.25 -36.43 -67.12
CA LEU A 112 -29.07 -35.39 -67.73
C LEU A 112 -29.89 -36.00 -68.85
N SER A 113 -31.20 -36.00 -68.74
CA SER A 113 -32.11 -36.25 -69.87
C SER A 113 -32.16 -34.97 -70.73
N GLU A 114 -32.47 -35.10 -72.02
CA GLU A 114 -32.61 -33.94 -72.93
C GLU A 114 -33.71 -33.03 -72.49
N GLY A 115 -33.42 -31.67 -72.53
CA GLY A 115 -34.38 -30.60 -72.23
C GLY A 115 -34.07 -29.79 -71.02
N GLU A 116 -35.07 -29.45 -70.21
CA GLU A 116 -35.04 -28.54 -69.07
C GLU A 116 -33.93 -28.83 -68.03
N PRO A 117 -33.56 -30.07 -67.67
CA PRO A 117 -32.50 -30.30 -66.70
C PRO A 117 -31.10 -29.82 -67.11
N ALA A 118 -30.73 -29.97 -68.39
CA ALA A 118 -29.44 -29.53 -68.90
C ALA A 118 -29.32 -27.99 -68.97
N ALA A 119 -30.40 -27.34 -69.36
CA ALA A 119 -30.48 -25.85 -69.43
C ALA A 119 -30.43 -25.26 -67.98
N ARG A 120 -31.00 -25.92 -67.00
CA ARG A 120 -30.99 -25.52 -65.60
C ARG A 120 -29.58 -25.70 -65.01
N PHE A 121 -28.94 -26.84 -65.26
CA PHE A 121 -27.56 -27.06 -64.83
C PHE A 121 -26.60 -25.99 -65.41
N ALA A 122 -26.71 -25.68 -66.71
CA ALA A 122 -25.88 -24.64 -67.36
C ALA A 122 -26.08 -23.24 -66.71
N ARG A 123 -27.36 -22.87 -66.41
CA ARG A 123 -27.64 -21.60 -65.74
C ARG A 123 -27.11 -21.52 -64.30
N GLU A 124 -27.31 -22.57 -63.51
CA GLU A 124 -26.76 -22.67 -62.14
C GLU A 124 -25.25 -22.49 -62.17
N HIS A 125 -24.54 -23.12 -63.10
CA HIS A 125 -23.09 -23.05 -63.21
C HIS A 125 -22.58 -21.70 -63.69
N GLN A 126 -23.28 -21.06 -64.65
CA GLN A 126 -22.95 -19.73 -65.14
C GLN A 126 -23.00 -18.70 -64.04
N MET A 127 -23.93 -18.82 -63.09
CA MET A 127 -24.03 -17.93 -61.95
C MET A 127 -22.90 -18.18 -60.90
N LEU A 128 -22.56 -19.44 -60.66
CA LEU A 128 -21.45 -19.81 -59.78
C LEU A 128 -20.09 -19.34 -60.35
N ALA A 129 -19.92 -19.40 -61.70
CA ALA A 129 -18.74 -18.89 -62.37
C ALA A 129 -18.57 -17.36 -62.21
N GLY A 130 -19.66 -16.64 -61.95
CA GLY A 130 -19.62 -15.20 -61.66
C GLY A 130 -19.19 -14.82 -60.22
N LEU A 131 -19.00 -15.84 -59.32
CA LEU A 131 -18.50 -15.56 -57.95
C LEU A 131 -16.99 -15.40 -57.95
N ASP A 132 -16.53 -14.17 -57.85
CA ASP A 132 -15.11 -13.86 -57.68
C ASP A 132 -14.85 -13.29 -56.26
N HIS A 133 -14.33 -14.14 -55.38
CA HIS A 133 -13.94 -13.79 -54.02
C HIS A 133 -12.80 -14.68 -53.54
N PRO A 134 -11.75 -14.15 -52.92
CA PRO A 134 -10.58 -14.94 -52.53
C PRO A 134 -10.90 -16.11 -51.56
N GLY A 135 -11.96 -16.02 -50.78
CA GLY A 135 -12.46 -17.06 -49.91
C GLY A 135 -13.46 -18.02 -50.50
N ILE A 136 -13.77 -17.94 -51.80
CA ILE A 136 -14.66 -18.88 -52.55
C ILE A 136 -13.84 -19.63 -53.56
N CYS A 137 -14.03 -20.97 -53.61
CA CYS A 137 -13.43 -21.80 -54.64
C CYS A 137 -14.02 -21.44 -56.03
N ARG A 138 -13.14 -21.12 -56.99
CA ARG A 138 -13.56 -20.67 -58.33
C ARG A 138 -14.03 -21.87 -59.13
N VAL A 139 -15.14 -21.72 -59.83
CA VAL A 139 -15.56 -22.62 -60.92
C VAL A 139 -14.72 -22.25 -62.14
N LEU A 140 -14.00 -23.18 -62.66
CA LEU A 140 -13.11 -23.03 -63.81
C LEU A 140 -13.72 -23.50 -65.10
N ASP A 141 -14.46 -24.61 -65.07
CA ASP A 141 -15.09 -25.17 -66.27
C ASP A 141 -16.25 -26.12 -65.85
N ALA A 142 -17.11 -26.45 -66.78
CA ALA A 142 -18.17 -27.41 -66.63
C ALA A 142 -18.42 -28.14 -67.98
N GLY A 143 -18.77 -29.43 -67.87
CA GLY A 143 -19.01 -30.22 -69.07
C GLY A 143 -19.87 -31.44 -68.80
N THR A 144 -20.02 -32.27 -69.82
CA THR A 144 -20.69 -33.53 -69.76
C THR A 144 -19.77 -34.63 -70.36
N THR A 145 -19.76 -35.83 -69.76
CA THR A 145 -19.08 -36.98 -70.28
C THR A 145 -19.83 -37.53 -71.50
N GLU A 146 -19.21 -38.45 -72.28
CA GLU A 146 -19.87 -39.16 -73.37
C GLU A 146 -21.14 -39.91 -72.90
N GLY A 147 -21.17 -40.35 -71.63
CA GLY A 147 -22.33 -40.99 -70.99
C GLY A 147 -23.37 -39.98 -70.48
N ARG A 148 -23.32 -38.68 -70.89
CA ARG A 148 -24.21 -37.62 -70.46
C ARG A 148 -24.23 -37.32 -68.96
N GLN A 149 -23.16 -37.70 -68.25
CA GLN A 149 -22.98 -37.40 -66.85
C GLN A 149 -22.32 -36.06 -66.74
N PRO A 150 -22.91 -35.08 -66.01
CA PRO A 150 -22.32 -33.77 -65.85
C PRO A 150 -21.12 -33.77 -64.90
N TYR A 151 -20.12 -32.95 -65.20
CA TYR A 151 -19.01 -32.69 -64.32
C TYR A 151 -18.78 -31.20 -64.16
N LEU A 152 -18.22 -30.83 -63.00
CA LEU A 152 -17.84 -29.49 -62.65
C LEU A 152 -16.35 -29.46 -62.34
N VAL A 153 -15.64 -28.47 -62.85
CA VAL A 153 -14.22 -28.28 -62.62
C VAL A 153 -14.04 -27.02 -61.75
N VAL A 154 -13.40 -27.19 -60.65
CA VAL A 154 -13.14 -26.08 -59.72
C VAL A 154 -11.64 -25.95 -59.38
N GLU A 155 -11.26 -24.82 -58.83
CA GLU A 155 -9.92 -24.58 -58.33
C GLU A 155 -9.52 -25.73 -57.39
N TYR A 156 -8.32 -26.32 -57.57
CA TYR A 156 -7.75 -27.28 -56.64
C TYR A 156 -7.24 -26.54 -55.42
N VAL A 157 -7.86 -26.75 -54.27
CA VAL A 157 -7.47 -26.11 -53.00
C VAL A 157 -6.58 -27.06 -52.22
N GLU A 158 -5.31 -26.69 -52.09
CA GLU A 158 -4.36 -27.41 -51.24
C GLU A 158 -4.50 -26.95 -49.80
N GLY A 159 -5.14 -27.78 -48.97
CA GLY A 159 -5.47 -27.44 -47.59
C GLY A 159 -6.09 -28.59 -46.83
N GLN A 160 -6.59 -28.32 -45.65
CA GLN A 160 -7.29 -29.26 -44.76
C GLN A 160 -8.67 -28.74 -44.40
N PRO A 161 -9.66 -29.61 -44.05
CA PRO A 161 -10.90 -29.16 -43.42
C PRO A 161 -10.64 -28.26 -42.21
N ILE A 162 -11.52 -27.28 -42.00
CA ILE A 162 -11.32 -26.24 -40.98
C ILE A 162 -11.16 -26.81 -39.55
N ASP A 163 -11.86 -27.88 -39.20
CA ASP A 163 -11.77 -28.58 -37.93
C ASP A 163 -10.42 -29.31 -37.77
N GLU A 164 -9.98 -30.06 -38.80
CA GLU A 164 -8.69 -30.75 -38.82
C GLU A 164 -7.53 -29.75 -38.76
N TYR A 165 -7.56 -28.70 -39.58
CA TYR A 165 -6.55 -27.64 -39.55
C TYR A 165 -6.45 -27.00 -38.18
N ALA A 166 -7.60 -26.60 -37.59
CA ALA A 166 -7.64 -25.94 -36.30
C ALA A 166 -7.13 -26.84 -35.16
N ASP A 167 -7.35 -28.14 -35.24
CA ASP A 167 -6.87 -29.10 -34.25
C ASP A 167 -5.39 -29.45 -34.44
N HIS A 168 -4.92 -29.65 -35.69
CA HIS A 168 -3.50 -29.89 -35.99
C HIS A 168 -2.64 -28.68 -35.63
N ALA A 169 -3.09 -27.48 -35.95
CA ALA A 169 -2.41 -26.22 -35.59
C ALA A 169 -2.52 -25.88 -34.10
N ARG A 170 -3.27 -26.65 -33.30
CA ARG A 170 -3.64 -26.31 -31.92
C ARG A 170 -4.15 -24.86 -31.80
N ALA A 171 -4.94 -24.43 -32.77
CA ALA A 171 -5.41 -23.07 -32.88
C ALA A 171 -6.17 -22.61 -31.62
N SER A 172 -5.84 -21.43 -31.15
CA SER A 172 -6.52 -20.83 -30.01
C SER A 172 -8.01 -20.55 -30.28
N VAL A 173 -8.78 -20.29 -29.24
CA VAL A 173 -10.20 -19.89 -29.39
C VAL A 173 -10.33 -18.70 -30.32
N ASP A 174 -9.47 -17.70 -30.18
CA ASP A 174 -9.51 -16.48 -31.02
C ASP A 174 -9.16 -16.80 -32.47
N ASP A 175 -8.19 -17.71 -32.74
CA ASP A 175 -7.82 -18.10 -34.12
C ASP A 175 -8.95 -18.87 -34.78
N ARG A 176 -9.62 -19.80 -34.09
CA ARG A 176 -10.79 -20.50 -34.57
C ARG A 176 -11.94 -19.55 -34.95
N ILE A 177 -12.13 -18.51 -34.15
CA ILE A 177 -13.11 -17.45 -34.44
C ILE A 177 -12.70 -16.67 -35.69
N ARG A 178 -11.41 -16.35 -35.88
CA ARG A 178 -10.90 -15.67 -37.09
C ARG A 178 -11.16 -16.48 -38.37
N LEU A 179 -10.99 -17.81 -38.31
CA LEU A 179 -11.33 -18.69 -39.45
C LEU A 179 -12.82 -18.58 -39.80
N ILE A 180 -13.70 -18.58 -38.82
CA ILE A 180 -15.14 -18.40 -39.04
C ILE A 180 -15.49 -16.99 -39.56
N VAL A 181 -14.82 -15.97 -39.08
CA VAL A 181 -14.98 -14.59 -39.61
C VAL A 181 -14.63 -14.57 -41.10
N ALA A 182 -13.53 -15.21 -41.48
CA ALA A 182 -13.15 -15.31 -42.89
C ALA A 182 -14.20 -16.08 -43.72
N ALA A 183 -14.74 -17.21 -43.19
CA ALA A 183 -15.84 -17.96 -43.82
C ALA A 183 -17.11 -17.11 -43.94
N CYS A 184 -17.45 -16.29 -42.95
CA CYS A 184 -18.59 -15.37 -43.00
C CYS A 184 -18.46 -14.33 -44.11
N HIS A 185 -17.25 -13.81 -44.35
CA HIS A 185 -17.01 -12.83 -45.42
C HIS A 185 -17.19 -13.49 -46.82
N ALA A 186 -16.68 -14.67 -46.99
CA ALA A 186 -16.88 -15.45 -48.23
C ALA A 186 -18.37 -15.75 -48.45
N LEU A 187 -19.06 -16.20 -47.40
CA LEU A 187 -20.48 -16.50 -47.48
C LEU A 187 -21.32 -15.24 -47.76
N HIS A 188 -20.98 -14.11 -47.15
CA HIS A 188 -21.64 -12.83 -47.43
C HIS A 188 -21.52 -12.42 -48.89
N ALA A 189 -20.34 -12.61 -49.51
CA ALA A 189 -20.14 -12.33 -50.93
C ALA A 189 -21.06 -13.20 -51.84
N ALA A 190 -21.33 -14.46 -51.48
CA ALA A 190 -22.32 -15.28 -52.19
C ALA A 190 -23.77 -14.77 -51.94
N HIS A 191 -24.10 -14.47 -50.68
CA HIS A 191 -25.44 -13.98 -50.29
C HIS A 191 -25.82 -12.66 -50.97
N THR A 192 -24.87 -11.77 -51.21
CA THR A 192 -25.13 -10.52 -51.94
C THR A 192 -25.55 -10.74 -53.41
N ARG A 193 -25.27 -11.96 -53.93
CA ARG A 193 -25.71 -12.38 -55.25
C ARG A 193 -26.89 -13.39 -55.19
N LEU A 194 -27.57 -13.37 -54.05
CA LEU A 194 -28.73 -14.26 -53.78
C LEU A 194 -28.41 -15.77 -53.85
N ILE A 195 -27.17 -16.14 -53.71
CA ILE A 195 -26.73 -17.53 -53.74
C ILE A 195 -26.60 -18.01 -52.29
N VAL A 196 -27.39 -19.08 -51.95
CA VAL A 196 -27.39 -19.73 -50.64
C VAL A 196 -26.67 -21.06 -50.76
N HIS A 197 -25.76 -21.41 -49.85
CA HIS A 197 -24.91 -22.59 -49.91
C HIS A 197 -25.64 -23.91 -49.59
N LEU A 198 -26.37 -23.94 -48.46
CA LEU A 198 -27.27 -24.99 -47.96
C LEU A 198 -26.58 -26.31 -47.48
N ASP A 199 -25.29 -26.49 -47.70
CA ASP A 199 -24.55 -27.68 -47.23
C ASP A 199 -23.20 -27.23 -46.58
N LEU A 200 -23.26 -26.26 -45.67
CA LEU A 200 -22.11 -25.84 -44.93
C LEU A 200 -21.76 -26.84 -43.82
N LYS A 201 -20.54 -27.40 -43.93
CA LYS A 201 -19.94 -28.33 -42.97
C LYS A 201 -18.42 -28.17 -42.97
N PRO A 202 -17.69 -28.71 -42.01
CA PRO A 202 -16.22 -28.56 -41.94
C PRO A 202 -15.51 -28.96 -43.25
N GLN A 203 -15.94 -30.03 -43.90
CA GLN A 203 -15.37 -30.55 -45.15
C GLN A 203 -15.49 -29.55 -46.32
N ASN A 204 -16.51 -28.69 -46.28
CA ASN A 204 -16.73 -27.64 -47.30
C ASN A 204 -16.03 -26.30 -46.95
N LEU A 205 -15.29 -26.27 -45.83
CA LEU A 205 -14.52 -25.12 -45.36
C LEU A 205 -13.03 -25.53 -45.29
N MET A 206 -12.32 -25.34 -46.39
CA MET A 206 -10.89 -25.71 -46.45
C MET A 206 -10.04 -24.54 -45.96
N VAL A 207 -8.95 -24.90 -45.25
CA VAL A 207 -7.95 -23.91 -44.83
C VAL A 207 -6.62 -24.30 -45.50
N THR A 208 -6.06 -23.34 -46.24
CA THR A 208 -4.77 -23.51 -46.89
C THR A 208 -3.63 -23.46 -45.86
N ALA A 209 -2.44 -23.91 -46.25
CA ALA A 209 -1.24 -23.81 -45.41
C ALA A 209 -0.94 -22.38 -44.97
N GLY A 210 -1.34 -21.36 -45.71
CA GLY A 210 -1.23 -19.95 -45.37
C GLY A 210 -2.35 -19.44 -44.42
N GLY A 211 -3.27 -20.29 -43.96
CA GLY A 211 -4.36 -19.91 -43.06
C GLY A 211 -5.56 -19.25 -43.76
N ALA A 212 -5.60 -19.21 -45.10
CA ALA A 212 -6.72 -18.67 -45.84
C ALA A 212 -7.87 -19.65 -45.93
N VAL A 213 -9.09 -19.23 -45.61
CA VAL A 213 -10.30 -20.04 -45.68
C VAL A 213 -10.86 -20.02 -47.12
N LYS A 214 -11.18 -21.17 -47.65
CA LYS A 214 -11.85 -21.34 -48.95
C LYS A 214 -13.13 -22.15 -48.75
N LEU A 215 -14.22 -21.53 -49.19
CA LEU A 215 -15.56 -22.15 -49.27
C LEU A 215 -15.61 -23.03 -50.51
N LEU A 216 -15.90 -24.33 -50.32
CA LEU A 216 -16.02 -25.29 -51.39
C LEU A 216 -17.49 -25.60 -51.66
N ASP A 217 -17.74 -26.20 -52.81
CA ASP A 217 -18.92 -27.01 -53.17
C ASP A 217 -20.29 -26.33 -53.04
N PHE A 218 -20.54 -25.33 -53.85
CA PHE A 218 -21.88 -24.79 -54.07
C PHE A 218 -22.81 -25.77 -54.87
N GLY A 219 -22.53 -27.07 -54.90
CA GLY A 219 -23.27 -28.05 -55.70
C GLY A 219 -24.73 -28.27 -55.31
N THR A 220 -25.10 -27.81 -54.12
CA THR A 220 -26.49 -27.77 -53.62
C THR A 220 -27.01 -26.34 -53.53
N ALA A 221 -26.18 -25.33 -53.93
CA ALA A 221 -26.57 -23.93 -53.87
C ALA A 221 -27.88 -23.68 -54.67
N LYS A 222 -28.75 -22.88 -54.08
CA LYS A 222 -30.00 -22.47 -54.72
C LYS A 222 -30.03 -20.97 -54.87
N LEU A 223 -30.57 -20.52 -55.99
CA LEU A 223 -30.99 -19.12 -56.16
C LEU A 223 -32.30 -18.93 -55.42
N LEU A 224 -32.37 -17.84 -54.70
CA LEU A 224 -33.62 -17.36 -54.12
C LEU A 224 -34.42 -16.71 -55.26
N ASP A 225 -35.38 -17.44 -55.80
CA ASP A 225 -36.34 -16.91 -56.76
C ASP A 225 -37.28 -15.94 -56.08
N ALA A 226 -37.83 -14.98 -56.82
CA ALA A 226 -38.71 -13.96 -56.28
C ALA A 226 -40.01 -14.49 -55.62
N GLU A 227 -40.33 -15.76 -55.80
CA GLU A 227 -41.52 -16.46 -55.29
C GLU A 227 -41.26 -17.44 -54.15
N GLY A 228 -40.01 -17.72 -53.76
CA GLY A 228 -39.67 -18.51 -52.58
C GLY A 228 -40.13 -19.98 -52.60
N ALA A 229 -40.55 -20.54 -53.70
CA ALA A 229 -41.08 -21.89 -53.85
C ALA A 229 -39.99 -22.91 -54.23
N LEU A 230 -39.73 -23.87 -53.36
CA LEU A 230 -38.80 -24.96 -53.55
C LEU A 230 -39.50 -26.25 -53.91
N THR A 231 -39.30 -26.67 -55.12
CA THR A 231 -39.61 -28.06 -55.56
C THR A 231 -38.32 -28.81 -55.83
N THR A 232 -37.90 -29.64 -54.93
CA THR A 232 -37.32 -30.99 -55.13
C THR A 232 -36.47 -31.41 -53.90
N THR A 233 -36.76 -32.57 -53.40
CA THR A 233 -36.01 -33.35 -52.41
C THR A 233 -34.58 -33.55 -52.91
N ARG A 234 -33.58 -32.75 -52.41
CA ARG A 234 -32.15 -33.07 -52.58
C ARG A 234 -31.59 -33.55 -51.30
N GLN A 235 -30.63 -34.48 -51.35
CA GLN A 235 -29.90 -35.03 -50.25
C GLN A 235 -29.23 -33.89 -49.47
N LEU A 236 -29.75 -33.62 -48.28
CA LEU A 236 -29.16 -32.71 -47.32
C LEU A 236 -28.22 -33.51 -46.42
N THR A 237 -27.15 -32.91 -45.96
CA THR A 237 -26.38 -33.44 -44.82
C THR A 237 -27.15 -33.08 -43.53
N PRO A 238 -27.93 -34.02 -42.94
CA PRO A 238 -28.89 -33.66 -41.87
C PRO A 238 -28.19 -33.11 -40.64
N LEU A 239 -26.93 -33.43 -40.49
CA LEU A 239 -26.15 -33.07 -39.30
C LEU A 239 -25.99 -31.53 -39.15
N TYR A 240 -25.71 -30.81 -40.22
CA TYR A 240 -25.51 -29.34 -40.20
C TYR A 240 -26.73 -28.57 -40.72
N ALA A 241 -27.78 -29.25 -41.11
CA ALA A 241 -28.99 -28.65 -41.66
C ALA A 241 -29.72 -27.79 -40.62
N SER A 242 -30.22 -26.64 -41.03
CA SER A 242 -31.05 -25.78 -40.18
C SER A 242 -32.44 -26.38 -39.89
N PRO A 243 -33.15 -25.98 -38.83
CA PRO A 243 -34.48 -26.48 -38.53
C PRO A 243 -35.47 -26.41 -39.69
N GLU A 244 -35.49 -25.28 -40.42
CA GLU A 244 -36.36 -25.06 -41.58
C GLU A 244 -35.99 -25.94 -42.75
N GLN A 245 -34.70 -26.25 -42.96
CA GLN A 245 -34.27 -27.23 -43.97
C GLN A 245 -34.76 -28.65 -43.60
N LEU A 246 -34.66 -29.06 -42.34
CA LEU A 246 -35.14 -30.33 -41.85
C LEU A 246 -36.67 -30.50 -42.00
N ARG A 247 -37.43 -29.40 -41.81
CA ARG A 247 -38.86 -29.36 -42.00
C ARG A 247 -39.30 -29.22 -43.45
N GLY A 248 -38.39 -28.99 -44.39
CA GLY A 248 -38.70 -28.74 -45.77
C GLY A 248 -39.38 -27.38 -46.04
N GLU A 249 -39.17 -26.42 -45.16
CA GLU A 249 -39.71 -25.03 -45.24
C GLU A 249 -38.85 -24.20 -46.21
N ALA A 250 -39.31 -22.95 -46.42
CA ALA A 250 -38.60 -22.03 -47.29
C ALA A 250 -37.20 -21.71 -46.72
N VAL A 251 -36.16 -21.97 -47.53
CA VAL A 251 -34.77 -21.67 -47.17
C VAL A 251 -34.37 -20.26 -47.52
N THR A 252 -33.59 -19.66 -46.61
CA THR A 252 -33.04 -18.34 -46.76
C THR A 252 -31.56 -18.36 -46.43
N THR A 253 -30.90 -17.19 -46.56
CA THR A 253 -29.50 -16.99 -46.11
C THR A 253 -29.30 -17.32 -44.61
N ALA A 254 -30.39 -17.29 -43.83
CA ALA A 254 -30.34 -17.64 -42.42
C ALA A 254 -30.03 -19.14 -42.16
N CYS A 255 -30.29 -20.03 -43.15
CA CYS A 255 -29.89 -21.46 -43.07
C CYS A 255 -28.37 -21.58 -42.97
N ASP A 256 -27.64 -20.87 -43.84
CA ASP A 256 -26.17 -20.92 -43.84
C ASP A 256 -25.56 -20.32 -42.55
N ILE A 257 -26.19 -19.28 -41.97
CA ILE A 257 -25.78 -18.72 -40.69
C ILE A 257 -25.92 -19.75 -39.57
N TYR A 258 -26.99 -20.52 -39.57
CA TYR A 258 -27.19 -21.62 -38.61
C TYR A 258 -26.14 -22.72 -38.74
N SER A 259 -25.92 -23.18 -39.99
CA SER A 259 -24.93 -24.22 -40.27
C SER A 259 -23.51 -23.77 -39.87
N LEU A 260 -23.13 -22.52 -40.19
CA LEU A 260 -21.86 -21.97 -39.78
C LEU A 260 -21.77 -21.75 -38.26
N GLY A 261 -22.90 -21.47 -37.60
CA GLY A 261 -23.03 -21.47 -36.15
C GLY A 261 -22.74 -22.83 -35.51
N LEU A 262 -23.19 -23.92 -36.13
CA LEU A 262 -22.89 -25.29 -35.73
C LEU A 262 -21.40 -25.63 -35.89
N VAL A 263 -20.80 -25.24 -37.02
CA VAL A 263 -19.36 -25.39 -37.24
C VAL A 263 -18.56 -24.62 -36.18
N LEU A 264 -18.94 -23.37 -35.87
CA LEU A 264 -18.29 -22.59 -34.82
C LEU A 264 -18.45 -23.25 -33.44
N TYR A 265 -19.65 -23.72 -33.11
CA TYR A 265 -19.87 -24.47 -31.88
C TYR A 265 -18.92 -25.67 -31.74
N GLU A 266 -18.81 -26.48 -32.79
CA GLU A 266 -17.94 -27.65 -32.81
C GLU A 266 -16.45 -27.25 -32.73
N LEU A 267 -16.03 -26.24 -33.48
CA LEU A 267 -14.67 -25.73 -33.41
C LEU A 267 -14.29 -25.25 -32.01
N LEU A 268 -15.21 -24.66 -31.25
CA LEU A 268 -14.97 -24.14 -29.92
C LEU A 268 -15.04 -25.20 -28.83
N SER A 269 -16.09 -26.04 -28.86
CA SER A 269 -16.36 -27.01 -27.81
C SER A 269 -15.80 -28.40 -28.07
N GLY A 270 -15.45 -28.72 -29.32
CA GLY A 270 -15.07 -30.07 -29.75
C GLY A 270 -16.20 -31.10 -29.72
N THR A 271 -17.41 -30.64 -29.45
CA THR A 271 -18.59 -31.48 -29.25
C THR A 271 -19.79 -30.95 -30.02
N TRP A 272 -20.91 -31.69 -29.97
CA TRP A 272 -22.13 -31.36 -30.68
C TRP A 272 -23.15 -30.68 -29.71
N PRO A 273 -23.91 -29.68 -30.13
CA PRO A 273 -24.84 -28.96 -29.21
C PRO A 273 -26.10 -29.77 -28.88
N PHE A 274 -26.50 -30.74 -29.68
CA PHE A 274 -27.76 -31.51 -29.61
C PHE A 274 -27.51 -33.00 -29.36
N GLY A 275 -27.00 -33.35 -28.22
CA GLY A 275 -26.77 -34.75 -27.84
C GLY A 275 -25.59 -35.42 -28.57
N SER A 276 -25.72 -36.68 -28.97
CA SER A 276 -24.69 -37.37 -29.75
C SER A 276 -24.76 -36.92 -31.22
N ARG A 277 -23.58 -36.79 -31.87
CA ARG A 277 -23.47 -36.34 -33.28
C ARG A 277 -24.31 -37.21 -34.25
N ASN A 278 -24.43 -38.49 -33.99
CA ASN A 278 -25.12 -39.46 -34.84
C ASN A 278 -26.54 -39.80 -34.32
N SER A 279 -27.11 -39.00 -33.43
CA SER A 279 -28.43 -39.29 -32.87
C SER A 279 -29.55 -38.71 -33.72
N LEU A 280 -30.41 -39.55 -34.22
CA LEU A 280 -31.67 -39.15 -34.85
C LEU A 280 -32.54 -38.29 -33.93
N VAL A 281 -32.46 -38.53 -32.63
CA VAL A 281 -33.13 -37.74 -31.61
C VAL A 281 -32.63 -36.27 -31.64
N GLY A 282 -31.33 -36.04 -31.77
CA GLY A 282 -30.76 -34.70 -31.87
C GLY A 282 -31.16 -33.97 -33.16
N VAL A 283 -31.33 -34.66 -34.27
CA VAL A 283 -31.85 -34.09 -35.53
C VAL A 283 -33.33 -33.74 -35.39
N ALA A 284 -34.11 -34.59 -34.76
CA ALA A 284 -35.52 -34.38 -34.52
C ALA A 284 -35.80 -33.23 -33.53
N GLU A 285 -35.05 -33.16 -32.46
CA GLU A 285 -35.15 -32.08 -31.49
C GLU A 285 -34.89 -30.72 -32.16
N ARG A 286 -33.91 -30.61 -33.08
CA ARG A 286 -33.67 -29.43 -33.90
C ARG A 286 -34.84 -29.11 -34.82
N ALA A 287 -35.34 -30.13 -35.53
CA ALA A 287 -36.49 -29.94 -36.43
C ALA A 287 -37.73 -29.39 -35.72
N THR A 288 -37.97 -29.83 -34.50
CA THR A 288 -39.12 -29.36 -33.69
C THR A 288 -38.87 -28.02 -32.99
N GLY A 289 -37.62 -27.57 -32.88
CA GLY A 289 -37.23 -26.40 -32.10
C GLY A 289 -37.45 -26.55 -30.59
N ALA A 290 -37.68 -27.83 -30.14
CA ALA A 290 -37.99 -28.13 -28.74
C ALA A 290 -36.80 -27.93 -27.78
N THR A 291 -35.59 -27.97 -28.29
CA THR A 291 -34.38 -27.89 -27.48
C THR A 291 -33.47 -26.72 -27.91
N THR A 292 -33.11 -25.89 -26.99
CA THR A 292 -31.96 -24.97 -27.15
C THR A 292 -30.69 -25.78 -26.98
N GLY A 293 -29.73 -25.63 -27.90
CA GLY A 293 -28.46 -26.34 -27.83
C GLY A 293 -27.78 -26.18 -26.46
N ARG A 294 -27.05 -27.23 -26.03
CA ARG A 294 -26.29 -27.21 -24.78
C ARG A 294 -25.29 -26.03 -24.76
N ARG A 295 -25.02 -25.51 -23.59
CA ARG A 295 -24.09 -24.39 -23.45
C ARG A 295 -22.64 -24.83 -23.73
N LEU A 296 -21.88 -23.97 -24.40
CA LEU A 296 -20.46 -24.25 -24.73
C LEU A 296 -19.62 -24.53 -23.47
N ASP A 297 -19.87 -23.81 -22.37
CA ASP A 297 -19.11 -23.94 -21.13
C ASP A 297 -19.41 -25.22 -20.35
N GLU A 298 -20.56 -25.86 -20.60
CA GLU A 298 -20.99 -27.10 -19.96
C GLU A 298 -20.41 -28.36 -20.61
N VAL A 299 -20.17 -28.28 -21.93
CA VAL A 299 -19.73 -29.45 -22.72
C VAL A 299 -18.23 -29.53 -22.94
N ALA A 300 -17.47 -28.48 -22.61
CA ALA A 300 -16.03 -28.46 -22.75
C ALA A 300 -15.35 -29.46 -21.80
N ASP A 301 -14.48 -30.31 -22.32
CA ASP A 301 -13.70 -31.30 -21.59
C ASP A 301 -12.19 -30.97 -21.58
N ALA A 302 -11.39 -31.77 -20.83
CA ALA A 302 -9.97 -31.57 -20.68
C ALA A 302 -9.17 -31.73 -21.97
N GLY A 303 -9.53 -32.74 -22.80
CA GLY A 303 -8.83 -32.99 -24.08
C GLY A 303 -9.09 -31.87 -25.09
N VAL A 304 -10.29 -31.33 -25.08
CA VAL A 304 -10.63 -30.11 -25.86
C VAL A 304 -9.84 -28.91 -25.42
N ALA A 305 -9.72 -28.72 -24.10
CA ALA A 305 -8.97 -27.59 -23.54
C ALA A 305 -7.49 -27.64 -23.92
N GLU A 306 -6.88 -28.83 -23.85
CA GLU A 306 -5.48 -29.05 -24.25
C GLU A 306 -5.23 -28.67 -25.71
N ARG A 307 -6.12 -29.13 -26.64
CA ARG A 307 -6.01 -28.80 -28.09
C ARG A 307 -6.16 -27.29 -28.35
N ARG A 308 -6.70 -26.51 -27.43
CA ARG A 308 -6.85 -25.05 -27.52
C ARG A 308 -5.80 -24.31 -26.71
N GLY A 309 -4.83 -25.01 -26.12
CA GLY A 309 -3.75 -24.43 -25.32
C GLY A 309 -4.19 -23.82 -24.00
N LEU A 310 -5.29 -24.29 -23.40
CA LEU A 310 -5.89 -23.75 -22.18
C LEU A 310 -6.12 -24.85 -21.13
N SER A 311 -6.20 -24.47 -19.85
CA SER A 311 -6.79 -25.34 -18.84
C SER A 311 -8.32 -25.40 -19.01
N ILE A 312 -8.96 -26.46 -18.50
CA ILE A 312 -10.42 -26.63 -18.62
C ILE A 312 -11.19 -25.49 -17.97
N GLU A 313 -10.73 -24.98 -16.82
CA GLU A 313 -11.37 -23.88 -16.12
C GLU A 313 -11.28 -22.60 -16.97
N ARG A 314 -10.14 -22.37 -17.59
CA ARG A 314 -9.91 -21.21 -18.43
C ARG A 314 -10.69 -21.30 -19.74
N LEU A 315 -10.77 -22.46 -20.35
CA LEU A 315 -11.61 -22.68 -21.51
C LEU A 315 -13.09 -22.42 -21.19
N ARG A 316 -13.62 -23.01 -20.12
CA ARG A 316 -14.99 -22.76 -19.68
C ARG A 316 -15.26 -21.29 -19.40
N ALA A 317 -14.30 -20.58 -18.79
CA ALA A 317 -14.42 -19.15 -18.54
C ALA A 317 -14.46 -18.31 -19.82
N VAL A 318 -13.67 -18.68 -20.84
CA VAL A 318 -13.63 -18.02 -22.16
C VAL A 318 -14.91 -18.31 -22.94
N LEU A 319 -15.38 -19.54 -22.93
CA LEU A 319 -16.60 -19.96 -23.62
C LEU A 319 -17.87 -19.40 -22.99
N ARG A 320 -17.81 -19.01 -21.72
CA ARG A 320 -18.93 -18.38 -21.01
C ARG A 320 -19.11 -16.93 -21.40
N GLY A 321 -20.33 -16.49 -21.57
CA GLY A 321 -20.64 -15.09 -21.73
C GLY A 321 -20.82 -14.64 -23.18
N ASP A 322 -19.95 -13.77 -23.71
CA ASP A 322 -20.18 -13.11 -25.01
C ASP A 322 -20.17 -14.11 -26.18
N ILE A 323 -19.17 -14.99 -26.22
CA ILE A 323 -19.08 -15.99 -27.30
C ILE A 323 -20.23 -16.99 -27.27
N GLN A 324 -20.64 -17.43 -26.07
CA GLN A 324 -21.83 -18.22 -25.87
C GLN A 324 -23.07 -17.54 -26.48
N SER A 325 -23.24 -16.24 -26.21
CA SER A 325 -24.40 -15.49 -26.70
C SER A 325 -24.37 -15.35 -28.23
N ILE A 326 -23.20 -15.14 -28.83
CA ILE A 326 -23.03 -15.06 -30.28
C ILE A 326 -23.41 -16.38 -30.95
N VAL A 327 -22.88 -17.50 -30.44
CA VAL A 327 -23.13 -18.84 -31.00
C VAL A 327 -24.61 -19.20 -30.84
N MET A 328 -25.19 -18.99 -29.66
CA MET A 328 -26.61 -19.30 -29.42
C MET A 328 -27.53 -18.44 -30.26
N LYS A 329 -27.18 -17.19 -30.57
CA LYS A 329 -27.92 -16.35 -31.50
C LYS A 329 -27.87 -16.91 -32.93
N ALA A 330 -26.72 -17.34 -33.40
CA ALA A 330 -26.59 -17.98 -34.71
C ALA A 330 -27.42 -19.29 -34.77
N LEU A 331 -27.54 -20.03 -33.66
CA LEU A 331 -28.27 -21.31 -33.52
C LEU A 331 -29.73 -21.10 -33.10
N ALA A 332 -30.29 -19.92 -33.15
CA ALA A 332 -31.70 -19.69 -32.83
C ALA A 332 -32.61 -20.52 -33.75
N ALA A 333 -33.65 -21.14 -33.17
CA ALA A 333 -34.57 -22.00 -33.93
C ALA A 333 -35.32 -21.23 -35.02
N ALA A 334 -35.81 -20.02 -34.71
CA ALA A 334 -36.48 -19.17 -35.70
C ALA A 334 -35.45 -18.39 -36.51
N PRO A 335 -35.53 -18.38 -37.86
CA PRO A 335 -34.61 -17.64 -38.72
C PRO A 335 -34.51 -16.17 -38.43
N GLY A 336 -35.61 -15.53 -38.01
CA GLY A 336 -35.68 -14.09 -37.65
C GLY A 336 -34.93 -13.71 -36.39
N ASP A 337 -34.65 -14.63 -35.49
CA ASP A 337 -33.91 -14.41 -34.22
C ASP A 337 -32.40 -14.54 -34.42
N ARG A 338 -31.94 -15.02 -35.58
CA ARG A 338 -30.54 -15.14 -35.97
C ARG A 338 -29.95 -13.78 -36.35
N TYR A 339 -28.73 -13.79 -36.84
CA TYR A 339 -28.16 -12.60 -37.50
C TYR A 339 -28.84 -12.34 -38.83
N ALA A 340 -29.07 -11.07 -39.18
CA ALA A 340 -29.70 -10.69 -40.43
C ALA A 340 -28.83 -11.02 -41.64
N SER A 341 -27.53 -11.05 -41.50
CA SER A 341 -26.57 -11.40 -42.57
C SER A 341 -25.35 -12.14 -42.00
N ALA A 342 -24.61 -12.83 -42.84
CA ALA A 342 -23.33 -13.41 -42.50
C ALA A 342 -22.30 -12.35 -42.08
N LEU A 343 -22.41 -11.12 -42.65
CA LEU A 343 -21.57 -9.98 -42.27
C LEU A 343 -21.89 -9.51 -40.83
N ASP A 344 -23.14 -9.49 -40.41
CA ASP A 344 -23.51 -9.12 -39.03
C ASP A 344 -22.96 -10.17 -38.02
N PHE A 345 -22.99 -11.42 -38.41
CA PHE A 345 -22.38 -12.50 -37.61
C PHE A 345 -20.86 -12.30 -37.53
N ALA A 346 -20.17 -12.04 -38.65
CA ALA A 346 -18.73 -11.73 -38.66
C ALA A 346 -18.41 -10.52 -37.80
N ASN A 347 -19.18 -9.44 -37.92
CA ASN A 347 -18.97 -8.21 -37.17
C ASN A 347 -19.11 -8.43 -35.64
N ASP A 348 -20.04 -9.28 -35.21
CA ASP A 348 -20.23 -9.54 -33.79
C ASP A 348 -19.12 -10.43 -33.22
N LEU A 349 -18.63 -11.40 -34.02
CA LEU A 349 -17.41 -12.16 -33.70
C LEU A 349 -16.17 -11.24 -33.65
N GLN A 350 -16.04 -10.30 -34.59
CA GLN A 350 -14.94 -9.34 -34.57
C GLN A 350 -15.01 -8.40 -33.34
N ARG A 351 -16.21 -7.98 -32.92
CA ARG A 351 -16.40 -7.23 -31.66
C ARG A 351 -15.91 -8.02 -30.45
N TYR A 352 -16.15 -9.33 -30.45
CA TYR A 352 -15.63 -10.22 -29.39
C TYR A 352 -14.11 -10.20 -29.37
N LEU A 353 -13.45 -10.41 -30.53
CA LEU A 353 -11.99 -10.38 -30.65
C LEU A 353 -11.40 -9.03 -30.24
N ASP A 354 -12.06 -7.91 -30.59
CA ASP A 354 -11.68 -6.54 -30.24
C ASP A 354 -12.04 -6.18 -28.79
N ARG A 355 -12.61 -7.11 -28.02
CA ARG A 355 -13.10 -6.88 -26.64
C ARG A 355 -14.14 -5.78 -26.55
N ARG A 356 -14.88 -5.54 -27.63
CA ARG A 356 -16.01 -4.58 -27.68
C ARG A 356 -17.30 -5.24 -27.18
N PRO A 357 -18.31 -4.46 -26.77
CA PRO A 357 -19.62 -5.01 -26.47
C PRO A 357 -20.22 -5.72 -27.69
N VAL A 358 -20.67 -6.97 -27.54
CA VAL A 358 -21.25 -7.79 -28.60
C VAL A 358 -22.76 -7.52 -28.72
N LEU A 359 -23.30 -7.58 -29.94
CA LEU A 359 -24.71 -7.28 -30.21
C LEU A 359 -25.66 -8.44 -29.82
N ALA A 360 -25.12 -9.65 -29.67
CA ALA A 360 -25.86 -10.81 -29.21
C ALA A 360 -26.32 -10.72 -27.73
N ARG A 361 -25.91 -9.69 -27.00
CA ARG A 361 -26.30 -9.47 -25.59
C ARG A 361 -27.00 -8.14 -25.39
N PRO A 362 -27.91 -8.04 -24.39
CA PRO A 362 -28.50 -6.76 -24.00
C PRO A 362 -27.42 -5.72 -23.64
N GLN A 363 -27.50 -4.54 -24.21
CA GLN A 363 -26.51 -3.45 -24.09
C GLN A 363 -26.74 -2.65 -22.80
N THR A 364 -26.58 -3.28 -21.62
CA THR A 364 -26.69 -2.56 -20.34
C THR A 364 -25.52 -1.59 -20.12
N ALA A 365 -25.76 -0.50 -19.38
CA ALA A 365 -24.70 0.49 -19.09
C ALA A 365 -23.52 -0.14 -18.34
N MET A 366 -23.80 -1.07 -17.40
CA MET A 366 -22.78 -1.78 -16.62
C MET A 366 -21.92 -2.69 -17.51
N TYR A 367 -22.52 -3.40 -18.48
CA TYR A 367 -21.79 -4.23 -19.44
C TYR A 367 -20.84 -3.39 -20.30
N ARG A 368 -21.32 -2.25 -20.83
CA ARG A 368 -20.51 -1.31 -21.59
C ARG A 368 -19.37 -0.72 -20.78
N LEU A 369 -19.64 -0.29 -19.54
CA LEU A 369 -18.63 0.26 -18.63
C LEU A 369 -17.55 -0.77 -18.30
N ARG A 370 -17.94 -2.03 -18.01
CA ARG A 370 -16.98 -3.13 -17.73
C ARG A 370 -16.08 -3.41 -18.94
N LYS A 371 -16.61 -3.40 -20.16
CA LYS A 371 -15.82 -3.59 -21.39
C LYS A 371 -14.88 -2.41 -21.63
N TYR A 372 -15.38 -1.17 -21.39
CA TYR A 372 -14.59 0.06 -21.54
C TYR A 372 -13.42 0.08 -20.53
N SER A 373 -13.70 -0.20 -19.27
CA SER A 373 -12.67 -0.19 -18.22
C SER A 373 -11.58 -1.24 -18.46
N ARG A 374 -11.95 -2.45 -18.91
CA ARG A 374 -10.96 -3.48 -19.26
C ARG A 374 -10.10 -3.10 -20.45
N ARG A 375 -10.67 -2.43 -21.44
CA ARG A 375 -9.92 -1.99 -22.64
C ARG A 375 -8.97 -0.84 -22.33
N HIS A 376 -9.37 0.07 -21.43
CA HIS A 376 -8.61 1.27 -21.07
C HIS A 376 -8.00 1.18 -19.66
N ALA A 377 -7.79 -0.03 -19.14
CA ALA A 377 -7.29 -0.25 -17.77
C ALA A 377 -5.99 0.53 -17.48
N GLY A 378 -5.04 0.56 -18.44
CA GLY A 378 -3.80 1.31 -18.29
C GLY A 378 -4.03 2.82 -18.13
N SER A 379 -4.83 3.41 -19.02
CA SER A 379 -5.12 4.86 -18.98
C SER A 379 -5.90 5.24 -17.71
N ILE A 380 -6.86 4.40 -17.29
CA ILE A 380 -7.66 4.62 -16.09
C ILE A 380 -6.77 4.53 -14.84
N SER A 381 -5.84 3.57 -14.80
CA SER A 381 -4.89 3.45 -13.68
C SER A 381 -3.98 4.67 -13.57
N VAL A 382 -3.45 5.17 -14.69
CA VAL A 382 -2.64 6.40 -14.72
C VAL A 382 -3.45 7.61 -14.25
N ALA A 383 -4.69 7.77 -14.75
CA ALA A 383 -5.55 8.85 -14.31
C ALA A 383 -5.89 8.77 -12.81
N ALA A 384 -6.16 7.57 -12.30
CA ALA A 384 -6.41 7.36 -10.86
C ALA A 384 -5.19 7.72 -9.99
N VAL A 385 -3.99 7.33 -10.41
CA VAL A 385 -2.73 7.70 -9.71
C VAL A 385 -2.53 9.21 -9.73
N LEU A 386 -2.76 9.88 -10.86
CA LEU A 386 -2.63 11.34 -10.96
C LEU A 386 -3.64 12.07 -10.07
N VAL A 387 -4.89 11.61 -10.02
CA VAL A 387 -5.91 12.16 -9.13
C VAL A 387 -5.54 11.97 -7.67
N LEU A 388 -5.07 10.78 -7.29
CA LEU A 388 -4.60 10.50 -5.92
C LEU A 388 -3.41 11.39 -5.54
N ALA A 389 -2.43 11.56 -6.45
CA ALA A 389 -1.29 12.43 -6.23
C ALA A 389 -1.73 13.89 -6.07
N LEU A 390 -2.68 14.36 -6.90
CA LEU A 390 -3.23 15.70 -6.79
C LEU A 390 -3.98 15.90 -5.45
N CYS A 391 -4.81 14.94 -5.05
CA CYS A 391 -5.51 14.99 -3.76
C CYS A 391 -4.53 14.99 -2.59
N ALA A 392 -3.47 14.17 -2.67
CA ALA A 392 -2.43 14.13 -1.65
C ALA A 392 -1.66 15.46 -1.55
N THR A 393 -1.29 16.06 -2.68
CA THR A 393 -0.59 17.36 -2.70
C THR A 393 -1.48 18.51 -2.20
N LEU A 394 -2.75 18.53 -2.58
CA LEU A 394 -3.72 19.50 -2.09
C LEU A 394 -3.97 19.32 -0.58
N GLY A 395 -4.17 18.08 -0.13
CA GLY A 395 -4.34 17.77 1.29
C GLY A 395 -3.12 18.16 2.12
N TYR A 396 -1.92 17.88 1.62
CA TYR A 396 -0.67 18.29 2.26
C TYR A 396 -0.54 19.84 2.28
N GLY A 397 -0.88 20.51 1.18
CA GLY A 397 -0.87 21.98 1.12
C GLY A 397 -1.82 22.62 2.11
N VAL A 398 -3.06 22.13 2.22
CA VAL A 398 -4.03 22.61 3.20
C VAL A 398 -3.54 22.35 4.63
N TRP A 399 -3.01 21.16 4.90
CA TRP A 399 -2.45 20.82 6.22
C TRP A 399 -1.29 21.74 6.60
N GLN A 400 -0.35 22.00 5.68
CA GLN A 400 0.76 22.93 5.87
C GLN A 400 0.26 24.35 6.13
N GLN A 401 -0.72 24.83 5.38
CA GLN A 401 -1.29 26.16 5.55
C GLN A 401 -1.99 26.31 6.91
N VAL A 402 -2.79 25.32 7.32
CA VAL A 402 -3.43 25.33 8.65
C VAL A 402 -2.39 25.35 9.76
N ARG A 403 -1.32 24.56 9.61
CA ARG A 403 -0.21 24.52 10.57
C ARG A 403 0.52 25.87 10.64
N ALA A 404 0.82 26.49 9.50
CA ALA A 404 1.48 27.79 9.43
C ALA A 404 0.63 28.90 10.04
N VAL A 405 -0.67 28.91 9.76
CA VAL A 405 -1.62 29.90 10.33
C VAL A 405 -1.70 29.74 11.86
N ARG A 406 -1.80 28.52 12.38
CA ARG A 406 -1.80 28.26 13.83
C ARG A 406 -0.50 28.73 14.50
N ALA A 407 0.66 28.43 13.88
CA ALA A 407 1.96 28.87 14.35
C ALA A 407 2.05 30.40 14.33
N GLY A 408 1.55 31.03 13.27
CA GLY A 408 1.47 32.48 13.16
C GLY A 408 0.62 33.14 14.27
N HIS A 409 -0.56 32.60 14.52
CA HIS A 409 -1.43 33.10 15.60
C HIS A 409 -0.79 32.96 16.99
N ARG A 410 -0.08 31.86 17.25
CA ARG A 410 0.66 31.68 18.52
C ARG A 410 1.81 32.67 18.67
N ALA A 411 2.60 32.86 17.61
CA ALA A 411 3.69 33.84 17.61
C ALA A 411 3.16 35.25 17.83
N GLU A 412 2.06 35.62 17.18
CA GLU A 412 1.42 36.92 17.35
C GLU A 412 0.83 37.10 18.76
N ALA A 413 0.20 36.07 19.31
CA ALA A 413 -0.34 36.09 20.68
C ALA A 413 0.79 36.29 21.72
N THR A 414 1.88 35.54 21.56
CA THR A 414 3.07 35.65 22.38
C THR A 414 3.70 37.06 22.26
N ALA A 415 3.84 37.58 21.04
CA ALA A 415 4.38 38.90 20.78
C ALA A 415 3.50 40.01 21.42
N ARG A 416 2.17 39.90 21.29
CA ARG A 416 1.21 40.79 21.91
C ARG A 416 1.32 40.76 23.43
N PHE A 417 1.43 39.60 24.02
CA PHE A 417 1.62 39.43 25.46
C PHE A 417 2.93 40.10 25.93
N LEU A 418 4.07 39.82 25.25
CA LEU A 418 5.36 40.41 25.57
C LEU A 418 5.35 41.97 25.40
N TYR A 419 4.76 42.44 24.29
CA TYR A 419 4.64 43.90 24.05
C TYR A 419 3.84 44.59 25.16
N ALA A 420 2.72 44.00 25.56
CA ALA A 420 1.89 44.54 26.62
C ALA A 420 2.57 44.48 28.00
N LEU A 421 3.45 43.49 28.22
CA LEU A 421 4.28 43.37 29.40
C LEU A 421 5.35 44.47 29.42
N ILE A 422 6.05 44.70 28.31
CA ILE A 422 7.04 45.77 28.16
C ILE A 422 6.39 47.17 28.34
N GLN A 423 5.21 47.35 27.75
CA GLN A 423 4.45 48.61 27.94
C GLN A 423 4.09 48.85 29.41
N SER A 424 3.77 47.81 30.17
CA SER A 424 3.49 47.92 31.61
C SER A 424 4.71 48.29 32.43
N ALA A 425 5.91 48.04 31.90
CA ALA A 425 7.19 48.44 32.51
C ALA A 425 7.62 49.86 32.15
N ASN A 426 6.92 50.55 31.24
CA ASN A 426 7.27 51.92 30.83
C ASN A 426 7.08 52.91 32.01
N PRO A 427 8.13 53.69 32.41
CA PRO A 427 8.05 54.63 33.50
C PRO A 427 6.92 55.68 33.36
N ALA A 428 6.54 56.03 32.12
CA ALA A 428 5.44 56.90 31.79
C ALA A 428 4.06 56.43 32.29
N TYR A 429 3.89 55.09 32.41
CA TYR A 429 2.65 54.48 32.89
C TYR A 429 2.77 53.82 34.27
N ALA A 430 4.02 53.59 34.76
CA ALA A 430 4.29 52.93 36.04
C ALA A 430 4.35 53.87 37.24
N GLY A 431 4.23 55.19 37.03
CA GLY A 431 4.43 56.16 38.06
C GLY A 431 5.93 56.29 38.44
N GLN A 432 6.26 57.10 39.49
CA GLN A 432 7.66 57.38 39.90
C GLN A 432 8.40 56.16 40.53
N ARG A 433 7.80 54.99 40.61
CA ARG A 433 8.42 53.80 41.22
C ARG A 433 9.22 53.04 40.20
N GLN A 434 10.52 52.89 40.44
CA GLN A 434 11.34 51.95 39.60
C GLN A 434 10.83 50.52 39.75
N MET A 435 10.35 49.96 38.64
CA MET A 435 9.85 48.61 38.61
C MET A 435 11.02 47.65 38.60
N THR A 436 11.03 46.72 39.53
CA THR A 436 12.01 45.62 39.52
C THR A 436 11.61 44.54 38.56
N VAL A 437 12.56 43.70 38.19
CA VAL A 437 12.29 42.48 37.36
C VAL A 437 11.28 41.55 38.07
N SER A 438 11.28 41.55 39.39
CA SER A 438 10.31 40.84 40.23
C SER A 438 8.88 41.38 40.06
N ASP A 439 8.70 42.70 40.08
CA ASP A 439 7.38 43.31 39.88
C ASP A 439 6.84 43.05 38.48
N LEU A 440 7.75 42.94 37.48
CA LEU A 440 7.40 42.56 36.11
C LEU A 440 6.90 41.11 36.00
N ALA A 441 7.55 40.20 36.72
CA ALA A 441 7.14 38.80 36.78
C ALA A 441 5.74 38.60 37.41
N ASP A 442 5.46 39.35 38.50
CA ASP A 442 4.15 39.35 39.15
C ASP A 442 3.04 39.83 38.21
N ARG A 443 3.28 40.96 37.54
CA ARG A 443 2.35 41.51 36.55
C ARG A 443 2.16 40.60 35.36
N ALA A 444 3.23 39.93 34.93
CA ALA A 444 3.13 38.93 33.87
C ALA A 444 2.21 37.78 34.27
N SER A 445 2.34 37.29 35.51
CA SER A 445 1.50 36.23 36.06
C SER A 445 0.02 36.64 36.15
N GLU A 446 -0.24 37.81 36.75
CA GLU A 446 -1.61 38.33 36.86
C GLU A 446 -2.25 38.54 35.49
N ARG A 447 -1.50 39.04 34.53
CA ARG A 447 -1.97 39.24 33.18
C ARG A 447 -2.22 37.92 32.46
N LEU A 448 -1.32 36.94 32.60
CA LEU A 448 -1.49 35.62 32.01
C LEU A 448 -2.74 34.92 32.57
N ALA A 449 -3.01 35.07 33.84
CA ALA A 449 -4.21 34.53 34.49
C ALA A 449 -5.51 35.19 33.99
N ALA A 450 -5.45 36.49 33.63
CA ALA A 450 -6.62 37.27 33.16
C ALA A 450 -6.83 37.16 31.63
N ASP A 451 -5.84 36.77 30.85
CA ASP A 451 -5.90 36.75 29.38
C ASP A 451 -6.61 35.51 28.88
N SER A 452 -7.87 35.67 28.51
CA SER A 452 -8.68 34.61 27.90
C SER A 452 -8.47 34.46 26.38
N THR A 453 -7.64 35.27 25.76
CA THR A 453 -7.39 35.23 24.31
C THR A 453 -6.26 34.27 23.91
N LEU A 454 -5.47 33.84 24.88
CA LEU A 454 -4.42 32.85 24.69
C LEU A 454 -5.01 31.45 24.68
N ASP A 455 -4.60 30.63 23.69
CA ASP A 455 -4.89 29.20 23.72
C ASP A 455 -4.16 28.53 24.91
N ASP A 456 -4.73 27.43 25.40
CA ASP A 456 -4.24 26.76 26.62
C ASP A 456 -2.80 26.26 26.49
N GLU A 457 -2.35 25.89 25.28
CA GLU A 457 -0.97 25.47 25.03
C GLU A 457 0.01 26.62 25.14
N THR A 458 -0.33 27.76 24.56
CA THR A 458 0.48 29.00 24.67
C THR A 458 0.51 29.53 26.11
N ALA A 459 -0.64 29.53 26.79
CA ALA A 459 -0.76 29.94 28.17
C ALA A 459 0.05 29.01 29.11
N ALA A 460 0.01 27.70 28.89
CA ALA A 460 0.80 26.74 29.66
C ALA A 460 2.31 26.97 29.48
N THR A 461 2.75 27.18 28.23
CA THR A 461 4.17 27.42 27.92
C THR A 461 4.71 28.70 28.53
N LEU A 462 3.97 29.78 28.39
CA LEU A 462 4.31 31.06 29.01
C LEU A 462 4.31 31.00 30.56
N GLY A 463 3.28 30.34 31.12
CA GLY A 463 3.16 30.11 32.57
C GLY A 463 4.31 29.29 33.13
N ALA A 464 4.72 28.21 32.44
CA ALA A 464 5.86 27.41 32.83
C ALA A 464 7.19 28.21 32.79
N THR A 465 7.35 29.07 31.75
CA THR A 465 8.53 29.93 31.63
C THR A 465 8.59 30.98 32.78
N LEU A 466 7.47 31.64 33.07
CA LEU A 466 7.37 32.60 34.17
C LEU A 466 7.57 31.92 35.53
N ALA A 467 7.02 30.72 35.72
CA ALA A 467 7.20 29.94 36.94
C ALA A 467 8.67 29.58 37.17
N SER A 468 9.37 29.13 36.14
CA SER A 468 10.80 28.85 36.19
C SER A 468 11.61 30.09 36.52
N PHE A 469 11.27 31.21 35.91
CA PHE A 469 11.90 32.48 36.19
C PHE A 469 11.67 32.96 37.65
N ALA A 470 10.42 32.90 38.14
CA ALA A 470 10.11 33.26 39.55
C ALA A 470 10.89 32.38 40.53
N PHE A 471 10.97 31.08 40.24
CA PHE A 471 11.73 30.16 41.06
C PHE A 471 13.24 30.48 41.08
N SER A 472 13.82 30.82 39.91
CA SER A 472 15.25 31.19 39.81
C SER A 472 15.56 32.47 40.58
N MET A 473 14.58 33.33 40.81
CA MET A 473 14.66 34.55 41.63
C MET A 473 14.41 34.29 43.13
N GLY A 474 14.30 33.05 43.57
CA GLY A 474 14.05 32.71 44.97
C GLY A 474 12.59 32.92 45.44
N ARG A 475 11.65 33.14 44.51
CA ARG A 475 10.22 33.31 44.76
C ARG A 475 9.47 32.01 44.66
N GLU A 476 9.81 31.06 45.55
CA GLU A 476 9.32 29.67 45.47
C GLU A 476 7.79 29.58 45.48
N ALA A 477 7.11 30.28 46.37
CA ALA A 477 5.65 30.26 46.50
C ALA A 477 4.92 30.77 45.23
N SER A 478 5.44 31.82 44.63
CA SER A 478 4.89 32.39 43.37
C SER A 478 5.17 31.48 42.21
N GLY A 479 6.39 30.97 42.09
CA GLY A 479 6.77 30.00 41.04
C GLY A 479 5.95 28.69 41.11
N GLU A 480 5.65 28.24 42.33
CA GLU A 480 4.81 27.05 42.52
C GLU A 480 3.35 27.29 42.07
N ALA A 481 2.77 28.40 42.48
CA ALA A 481 1.40 28.74 42.05
C ALA A 481 1.28 28.83 40.52
N MET A 482 2.25 29.50 39.87
CA MET A 482 2.31 29.64 38.42
C MET A 482 2.53 28.27 37.74
N SER A 483 3.39 27.41 38.27
CA SER A 483 3.66 26.08 37.69
C SER A 483 2.43 25.17 37.77
N ARG A 484 1.68 25.21 38.86
CA ARG A 484 0.43 24.46 38.99
C ARG A 484 -0.65 24.97 38.02
N GLN A 485 -0.74 26.27 37.83
CA GLN A 485 -1.65 26.87 36.84
C GLN A 485 -1.24 26.47 35.42
N ALA A 486 0.05 26.53 35.10
CA ALA A 486 0.58 26.09 33.82
C ALA A 486 0.26 24.59 33.56
N LEU A 487 0.39 23.75 34.58
CA LEU A 487 0.03 22.33 34.48
C LEU A 487 -1.47 22.13 34.21
N ALA A 488 -2.35 22.89 34.87
CA ALA A 488 -3.79 22.82 34.62
C ALA A 488 -4.12 23.16 33.15
N ARG A 489 -3.60 24.30 32.65
CA ARG A 489 -3.74 24.71 31.25
C ARG A 489 -3.13 23.68 30.26
N ALA A 490 -1.98 23.09 30.61
CA ALA A 490 -1.36 22.06 29.77
C ALA A 490 -2.24 20.81 29.64
N ARG A 491 -2.93 20.43 30.71
CA ARG A 491 -3.91 19.30 30.66
C ARG A 491 -5.12 19.60 29.78
N GLU A 492 -5.62 20.86 29.83
CA GLU A 492 -6.75 21.31 29.00
C GLU A 492 -6.37 21.43 27.53
N SER A 493 -5.11 21.80 27.21
CA SER A 493 -4.61 22.00 25.84
C SER A 493 -4.59 20.73 25.00
N GLY A 494 -4.52 19.52 25.62
CA GLY A 494 -4.28 18.26 24.95
C GLY A 494 -2.89 18.11 24.29
N SER A 495 -2.02 19.11 24.38
CA SER A 495 -0.65 19.11 23.84
C SER A 495 0.28 18.25 24.69
N ALA A 496 0.85 17.19 24.09
CA ALA A 496 1.83 16.33 24.77
C ALA A 496 3.08 17.13 25.22
N THR A 497 3.54 18.04 24.37
CA THR A 497 4.71 18.90 24.64
C THR A 497 4.46 19.84 25.80
N ALA A 498 3.34 20.60 25.83
CA ALA A 498 3.02 21.49 26.91
C ALA A 498 2.85 20.72 28.23
N LEU A 499 2.20 19.56 28.19
CA LEU A 499 1.98 18.73 29.38
C LEU A 499 3.28 18.13 29.92
N ALA A 500 4.14 17.58 29.06
CA ALA A 500 5.43 17.04 29.47
C ALA A 500 6.33 18.11 30.10
N ASN A 501 6.39 19.30 29.51
CA ASN A 501 7.17 20.42 30.01
C ASN A 501 6.64 20.98 31.36
N ALA A 502 5.32 21.10 31.51
CA ALA A 502 4.71 21.48 32.77
C ALA A 502 4.95 20.44 33.88
N LEU A 503 4.81 19.14 33.57
CA LEU A 503 5.08 18.02 34.53
C LEU A 503 6.56 18.03 34.93
N ASN A 504 7.46 18.23 33.99
CA ASN A 504 8.89 18.33 34.24
C ASN A 504 9.20 19.47 35.24
N LEU A 505 8.58 20.65 35.03
CA LEU A 505 8.77 21.79 35.90
C LEU A 505 8.23 21.56 37.32
N VAL A 506 6.96 21.09 37.46
CA VAL A 506 6.37 20.84 38.78
C VAL A 506 7.08 19.71 39.52
N GLY A 507 7.54 18.68 38.80
CA GLY A 507 8.35 17.60 39.35
C GLY A 507 9.68 18.09 39.90
N GLY A 508 10.38 18.94 39.17
CA GLY A 508 11.62 19.59 39.61
C GLY A 508 11.41 20.47 40.83
N MET A 509 10.33 21.24 40.90
CA MET A 509 9.98 22.06 42.05
C MET A 509 9.60 21.21 43.28
N ALA A 510 8.88 20.14 43.09
CA ALA A 510 8.58 19.18 44.18
C ALA A 510 9.86 18.54 44.72
N LEU A 511 10.79 18.19 43.83
CA LEU A 511 12.09 17.64 44.19
C LEU A 511 12.93 18.61 44.99
N SER A 512 12.99 19.90 44.60
CA SER A 512 13.74 20.93 45.31
C SER A 512 13.26 21.17 46.75
N ARG A 513 11.95 20.91 47.01
CA ARG A 513 11.34 21.00 48.32
C ARG A 513 11.49 19.69 49.17
N GLY A 514 12.09 18.69 48.58
CA GLY A 514 12.19 17.37 49.20
C GLY A 514 10.91 16.55 49.20
N ASN A 515 9.87 17.00 48.43
CA ASN A 515 8.61 16.25 48.32
C ASN A 515 8.72 15.16 47.24
N CYS A 516 9.35 14.08 47.62
CA CYS A 516 9.57 12.94 46.72
C CYS A 516 8.29 12.25 46.27
N GLN A 517 7.24 12.25 47.09
CA GLN A 517 6.00 11.59 46.72
C GLN A 517 5.34 12.30 45.54
N GLU A 518 5.31 13.66 45.57
CA GLU A 518 4.75 14.47 44.51
C GLU A 518 5.65 14.43 43.25
N ALA A 519 6.98 14.51 43.42
CA ALA A 519 7.93 14.48 42.32
C ALA A 519 7.81 13.16 41.53
N VAL A 520 7.75 12.02 42.22
CA VAL A 520 7.60 10.68 41.59
C VAL A 520 6.23 10.52 40.89
N ALA A 521 5.16 11.14 41.43
CA ALA A 521 3.86 11.11 40.78
C ALA A 521 3.87 11.85 39.42
N TYR A 522 4.47 13.04 39.37
CA TYR A 522 4.61 13.82 38.14
C TYR A 522 5.55 13.17 37.14
N ASP A 523 6.64 12.54 37.62
CA ASP A 523 7.56 11.78 36.78
C ASP A 523 6.85 10.60 36.11
N ARG A 524 6.01 9.86 36.85
CA ARG A 524 5.23 8.75 36.29
C ARG A 524 4.26 9.20 35.20
N GLU A 525 3.52 10.31 35.42
CA GLU A 525 2.60 10.87 34.45
C GLU A 525 3.36 11.31 33.18
N GLY A 526 4.48 12.01 33.33
CA GLY A 526 5.30 12.44 32.19
C GLY A 526 5.95 11.29 31.42
N SER A 527 6.45 10.27 32.13
CA SER A 527 7.01 9.06 31.50
C SER A 527 5.96 8.31 30.67
N ALA A 528 4.71 8.28 31.12
CA ALA A 528 3.62 7.68 30.34
C ALA A 528 3.35 8.45 29.04
N ILE A 529 3.49 9.77 29.04
CA ILE A 529 3.38 10.60 27.84
C ILE A 529 4.53 10.31 26.88
N LEU A 530 5.78 10.27 27.37
CA LEU A 530 6.94 9.91 26.57
C LEU A 530 6.76 8.55 25.86
N ALA A 531 6.22 7.57 26.57
CA ALA A 531 6.02 6.23 26.03
C ALA A 531 4.87 6.15 25.01
N SER A 532 3.76 6.84 25.26
CA SER A 532 2.55 6.75 24.44
C SER A 532 2.54 7.67 23.22
N ARG A 533 3.18 8.86 23.34
CA ARG A 533 3.14 9.92 22.32
C ARG A 533 4.53 10.47 21.95
N PRO A 534 5.56 9.64 21.72
CA PRO A 534 6.94 10.10 21.54
C PRO A 534 7.16 10.97 20.30
N ARG A 535 6.30 10.86 19.28
CA ARG A 535 6.40 11.64 18.04
C ARG A 535 5.88 13.08 18.16
N GLU A 536 5.14 13.38 19.20
CA GLU A 536 4.60 14.70 19.44
C GLU A 536 5.55 15.61 20.23
N LEU A 537 6.53 15.01 20.94
CA LEU A 537 7.55 15.73 21.67
C LEU A 537 8.78 16.00 20.80
N SER A 538 9.38 17.19 20.94
CA SER A 538 10.67 17.48 20.33
C SER A 538 11.76 16.60 20.95
N VAL A 539 12.86 16.41 20.21
CA VAL A 539 14.03 15.70 20.72
C VAL A 539 14.56 16.36 22.00
N ALA A 540 14.55 17.68 22.06
CA ALA A 540 15.00 18.45 23.22
C ALA A 540 14.08 18.27 24.44
N ASP A 541 12.75 18.30 24.26
CA ASP A 541 11.80 18.09 25.37
C ASP A 541 11.97 16.68 25.95
N ARG A 542 12.15 15.67 25.10
CA ARG A 542 12.42 14.29 25.52
C ARG A 542 13.73 14.20 26.32
N ALA A 543 14.82 14.76 25.78
CA ALA A 543 16.12 14.74 26.47
C ALA A 543 16.07 15.49 27.79
N SER A 544 15.41 16.65 27.86
CA SER A 544 15.23 17.43 29.09
C SER A 544 14.45 16.65 30.14
N PHE A 545 13.34 16.02 29.73
CA PHE A 545 12.54 15.21 30.64
C PHE A 545 13.32 14.02 31.21
N LEU A 546 14.07 13.31 30.38
CA LEU A 546 14.90 12.15 30.80
C LEU A 546 15.95 12.55 31.83
N VAL A 547 16.59 13.71 31.67
CA VAL A 547 17.55 14.21 32.68
C VAL A 547 16.87 14.47 34.03
N SER A 548 15.70 15.14 34.00
CA SER A 548 14.97 15.46 35.25
C SER A 548 14.39 14.22 35.91
N SER A 549 13.84 13.28 35.10
CA SER A 549 13.40 11.95 35.59
C SER A 549 14.53 11.21 36.26
N GLY A 550 15.72 11.23 35.65
CA GLY A 550 16.92 10.68 36.25
C GLY A 550 17.28 11.28 37.62
N GLN A 551 17.17 12.60 37.76
CA GLN A 551 17.40 13.27 39.04
C GLN A 551 16.37 12.91 40.12
N ILE A 552 15.11 12.68 39.72
CA ILE A 552 14.07 12.21 40.63
C ILE A 552 14.42 10.77 41.09
N LYS A 553 14.83 9.89 40.17
CA LYS A 553 15.30 8.52 40.48
C LYS A 553 16.49 8.52 41.43
N GLU A 554 17.46 9.40 41.22
CA GLU A 554 18.61 9.55 42.09
C GLU A 554 18.19 9.94 43.52
N THR A 555 17.39 11.03 43.58
CA THR A 555 17.15 11.70 44.89
C THR A 555 16.10 10.97 45.72
N CYS A 556 15.01 10.52 45.09
CA CYS A 556 13.88 9.93 45.77
C CYS A 556 13.96 8.44 45.90
N ASP A 557 14.37 7.75 44.84
CA ASP A 557 14.42 6.27 44.81
C ASP A 557 15.83 5.72 45.15
N ARG A 558 16.86 6.57 45.09
CA ARG A 558 18.30 6.23 45.18
C ARG A 558 18.70 5.19 44.13
N ASP A 559 18.02 5.19 43.01
CA ASP A 559 18.29 4.31 41.86
C ASP A 559 19.31 4.96 40.91
N PHE A 560 20.60 4.80 41.28
CA PHE A 560 21.70 5.35 40.47
C PHE A 560 21.86 4.68 39.11
N PRO A 561 21.63 3.37 38.93
CA PRO A 561 21.60 2.75 37.62
C PRO A 561 20.56 3.30 36.70
N ALA A 562 19.30 3.51 37.16
CA ALA A 562 18.24 4.14 36.35
C ALA A 562 18.60 5.59 35.99
N PHE A 563 19.17 6.34 36.93
CA PHE A 563 19.65 7.70 36.62
C PHE A 563 20.67 7.70 35.47
N LEU A 564 21.63 6.78 35.50
CA LEU A 564 22.62 6.67 34.43
C LEU A 564 22.00 6.26 33.09
N ALA A 565 21.08 5.30 33.08
CA ALA A 565 20.41 4.84 31.87
C ALA A 565 19.64 5.98 31.20
N LEU A 566 18.81 6.71 31.96
CA LEU A 566 18.01 7.82 31.45
C LEU A 566 18.87 8.97 30.89
N THR A 567 19.97 9.32 31.61
CA THR A 567 20.86 10.40 31.14
C THR A 567 21.70 9.95 29.94
N THR A 568 22.02 8.67 29.79
CA THR A 568 22.68 8.12 28.60
C THR A 568 21.78 8.30 27.36
N GLU A 569 20.50 7.93 27.47
CA GLU A 569 19.52 8.14 26.40
C GLU A 569 19.38 9.64 26.07
N ALA A 570 19.33 10.50 27.09
CA ALA A 570 19.26 11.95 26.90
C ALA A 570 20.46 12.49 26.12
N VAL A 571 21.68 12.02 26.38
CA VAL A 571 22.89 12.38 25.64
C VAL A 571 22.79 11.94 24.18
N GLU A 572 22.39 10.70 23.91
CA GLU A 572 22.20 10.22 22.55
C GLU A 572 21.20 11.07 21.76
N LEU A 573 20.06 11.38 22.36
CA LEU A 573 19.07 12.27 21.78
C LEU A 573 19.65 13.67 21.52
N SER A 574 20.35 14.26 22.49
CA SER A 574 20.88 15.63 22.37
C SER A 574 21.89 15.76 21.23
N ARG A 575 22.68 14.73 20.94
CA ARG A 575 23.65 14.69 19.84
C ARG A 575 23.01 14.79 18.47
N THR A 576 21.74 14.37 18.31
CA THR A 576 20.99 14.48 17.04
C THR A 576 20.51 15.89 16.74
N ILE A 577 20.58 16.82 17.71
CA ILE A 577 20.14 18.21 17.53
C ILE A 577 21.24 18.99 16.80
N PRO A 578 20.94 19.63 15.64
CA PRO A 578 21.89 20.51 14.97
C PRO A 578 22.30 21.71 15.83
N ASP A 579 23.56 22.15 15.77
CA ASP A 579 24.07 23.27 16.56
C ASP A 579 23.44 24.61 16.20
N THR A 580 22.80 24.69 15.04
CA THR A 580 22.08 25.90 14.58
C THR A 580 20.64 26.00 15.13
N GLU A 581 20.15 24.98 15.77
CA GLU A 581 18.79 24.96 16.34
C GLU A 581 18.75 25.63 17.73
N MET A 582 17.56 26.10 18.09
CA MET A 582 17.26 26.66 19.41
C MET A 582 16.21 25.83 20.14
N PRO A 583 16.56 24.64 20.62
CA PRO A 583 15.64 23.80 21.35
C PRO A 583 15.20 24.49 22.65
N SER A 584 13.89 24.55 22.90
CA SER A 584 13.31 25.17 24.11
C SER A 584 13.78 26.61 24.37
N ALA A 585 13.93 27.40 23.29
CA ALA A 585 14.45 28.77 23.30
C ALA A 585 15.91 28.89 23.81
N MET A 586 16.65 27.82 23.88
CA MET A 586 18.06 27.79 24.29
C MET A 586 18.91 27.33 23.09
N PRO A 587 20.09 27.95 22.82
CA PRO A 587 21.00 27.46 21.79
C PRO A 587 21.42 25.98 22.02
N ALA A 588 21.41 25.19 20.95
CA ALA A 588 21.73 23.76 21.05
C ALA A 588 23.06 23.43 21.74
N PRO A 589 24.17 24.22 21.56
CA PRO A 589 25.40 23.96 22.26
C PRO A 589 25.26 24.09 23.80
N ILE A 590 24.45 25.05 24.26
CA ILE A 590 24.17 25.24 25.70
C ILE A 590 23.31 24.09 26.23
N PHE A 591 22.27 23.71 25.47
CA PHE A 591 21.40 22.60 25.82
C PHE A 591 22.19 21.32 25.97
N LYS A 592 23.02 20.96 24.97
CA LYS A 592 23.90 19.80 25.00
C LYS A 592 24.84 19.80 26.23
N ALA A 593 25.42 20.97 26.54
CA ALA A 593 26.29 21.11 27.71
C ALA A 593 25.55 20.79 29.03
N LEU A 594 24.28 21.22 29.16
CA LEU A 594 23.48 20.97 30.37
C LEU A 594 23.09 19.47 30.46
N VAL A 595 22.75 18.84 29.35
CA VAL A 595 22.49 17.39 29.30
C VAL A 595 23.75 16.60 29.70
N MET A 596 24.93 17.00 29.17
CA MET A 596 26.22 16.41 29.56
C MET A 596 26.50 16.59 31.03
N ASN A 597 26.15 17.73 31.62
CA ASN A 597 26.28 17.96 33.08
C ASN A 597 25.42 16.96 33.88
N GLY A 598 24.18 16.75 33.51
CA GLY A 598 23.30 15.75 34.13
C GLY A 598 23.88 14.34 34.03
N HIS A 599 24.37 13.97 32.86
CA HIS A 599 25.02 12.68 32.62
C HIS A 599 26.33 12.50 33.45
N ALA A 600 27.15 13.54 33.54
CA ALA A 600 28.36 13.53 34.35
C ALA A 600 28.04 13.27 35.82
N LEU A 601 26.98 13.90 36.36
CA LEU A 601 26.52 13.62 37.72
C LEU A 601 26.09 12.17 37.91
N ALA A 602 25.34 11.62 36.95
CA ALA A 602 24.92 10.22 36.98
C ALA A 602 26.11 9.25 36.97
N LEU A 603 27.13 9.54 36.15
CA LEU A 603 28.37 8.77 36.12
C LEU A 603 29.13 8.83 37.44
N VAL A 604 29.21 9.98 38.11
CA VAL A 604 29.79 10.13 39.44
C VAL A 604 29.07 9.27 40.46
N ARG A 605 27.74 9.29 40.47
CA ARG A 605 26.93 8.45 41.39
C ARG A 605 27.16 6.96 41.18
N ASN A 606 27.44 6.56 39.95
CA ASN A 606 27.78 5.18 39.58
C ASN A 606 29.29 4.87 39.66
N GLN A 607 30.11 5.71 40.32
CA GLN A 607 31.54 5.50 40.54
C GLN A 607 32.38 5.43 39.23
N ARG A 608 31.87 6.01 38.15
CA ARG A 608 32.53 6.05 36.81
C ARG A 608 33.20 7.43 36.56
N SER A 609 34.11 7.81 37.47
CA SER A 609 34.72 9.16 37.52
C SER A 609 35.48 9.52 36.24
N ALA A 610 36.19 8.55 35.63
CA ALA A 610 36.94 8.80 34.39
C ALA A 610 36.00 9.20 33.22
N GLU A 611 34.89 8.53 33.07
CA GLU A 611 33.87 8.82 32.05
C GLU A 611 33.12 10.12 32.39
N ALA A 612 32.86 10.35 33.68
CA ALA A 612 32.27 11.62 34.13
C ALA A 612 33.14 12.82 33.73
N ARG A 613 34.45 12.71 33.86
CA ARG A 613 35.40 13.74 33.42
C ARG A 613 35.32 13.97 31.93
N GLY A 614 35.26 12.90 31.13
CA GLY A 614 35.08 12.99 29.67
C GLY A 614 33.78 13.74 29.28
N ALA A 615 32.69 13.44 29.97
CA ALA A 615 31.38 14.11 29.73
C ALA A 615 31.45 15.60 30.13
N VAL A 616 32.12 15.94 31.25
CA VAL A 616 32.32 17.35 31.62
C VAL A 616 33.18 18.09 30.59
N ASP A 617 34.26 17.48 30.10
CA ASP A 617 35.13 18.09 29.08
C ASP A 617 34.40 18.31 27.75
N GLU A 618 33.57 17.35 27.33
CA GLU A 618 32.69 17.49 26.14
C GLU A 618 31.69 18.65 26.35
N GLY A 619 31.04 18.69 27.51
CA GLY A 619 30.09 19.75 27.86
C GLY A 619 30.73 21.13 27.90
N LEU A 620 31.94 21.25 28.47
CA LEU A 620 32.69 22.52 28.52
C LEU A 620 33.04 23.01 27.11
N ARG A 621 33.47 22.13 26.22
CA ARG A 621 33.72 22.48 24.79
C ARG A 621 32.44 22.98 24.13
N SER A 622 31.33 22.26 24.33
CA SER A 622 30.04 22.64 23.78
C SER A 622 29.59 24.01 24.30
N ALA A 623 29.64 24.22 25.59
CA ALA A 623 29.28 25.51 26.19
C ALA A 623 30.19 26.68 25.75
N ALA A 624 31.48 26.43 25.51
CA ALA A 624 32.45 27.45 25.08
C ALA A 624 32.23 27.90 23.62
N SER A 625 31.55 27.12 22.81
CA SER A 625 31.25 27.43 21.39
C SER A 625 30.16 28.51 21.24
N HIS A 626 29.46 28.89 22.34
CA HIS A 626 28.41 29.91 22.30
C HIS A 626 28.68 31.03 23.33
N PRO A 627 28.49 32.33 22.99
CA PRO A 627 28.77 33.45 23.90
C PRO A 627 27.95 33.39 25.20
N ASP A 628 26.73 32.87 25.14
CA ASP A 628 25.84 32.78 26.33
C ASP A 628 26.07 31.49 27.13
N GLY A 629 27.06 30.64 26.78
CA GLY A 629 27.34 29.38 27.44
C GLY A 629 27.95 29.48 28.85
N ARG A 630 28.08 30.68 29.41
CA ARG A 630 28.70 30.88 30.73
C ARG A 630 28.03 30.15 31.87
N SER A 631 26.69 30.17 31.94
CA SER A 631 25.94 29.47 32.98
C SER A 631 26.14 27.94 32.93
N ALA A 632 26.16 27.37 31.74
CA ALA A 632 26.45 25.93 31.55
C ALA A 632 27.89 25.58 31.94
N ARG A 633 28.87 26.47 31.61
CA ARG A 633 30.27 26.30 32.04
C ARG A 633 30.41 26.33 33.57
N ILE A 634 29.72 27.24 34.24
CA ILE A 634 29.70 27.31 35.70
C ILE A 634 29.18 26.00 36.29
N ALA A 635 28.08 25.49 35.80
CA ALA A 635 27.50 24.20 36.25
C ALA A 635 28.47 23.04 36.06
N LEU A 636 29.11 22.93 34.89
CA LEU A 636 30.05 21.84 34.55
C LEU A 636 31.35 21.95 35.40
N LEU A 637 31.86 23.16 35.65
CA LEU A 637 33.02 23.36 36.52
C LEU A 637 32.73 22.95 37.96
N ARG A 638 31.52 23.18 38.46
CA ARG A 638 31.08 22.67 39.77
C ARG A 638 31.05 21.14 39.80
N THR A 639 30.55 20.51 38.76
CA THR A 639 30.56 19.07 38.64
C THR A 639 31.99 18.54 38.55
N ARG A 640 32.87 19.19 37.76
CA ARG A 640 34.31 18.89 37.70
C ARG A 640 34.94 18.93 39.10
N ALA A 641 34.71 19.99 39.83
CA ALA A 641 35.22 20.12 41.20
C ALA A 641 34.75 18.97 42.13
N SER A 642 33.50 18.55 41.96
CA SER A 642 32.97 17.41 42.71
C SER A 642 33.68 16.08 42.36
N ILE A 643 33.99 15.87 41.06
CA ILE A 643 34.73 14.67 40.56
C ILE A 643 36.16 14.69 41.11
N GLU A 644 36.89 15.79 40.97
CA GLU A 644 38.27 15.94 41.38
C GLU A 644 38.38 15.81 42.92
N TYR A 645 37.42 16.33 43.67
CA TYR A 645 37.36 16.18 45.13
C TYR A 645 37.15 14.74 45.58
N ALA A 646 36.24 14.03 44.88
CA ALA A 646 35.99 12.61 45.14
C ALA A 646 37.24 11.73 44.90
N GLU A 647 38.07 12.11 43.96
CA GLU A 647 39.36 11.47 43.64
C GLU A 647 40.52 11.98 44.52
N LYS A 648 40.20 12.77 45.54
CA LYS A 648 41.20 13.38 46.45
C LYS A 648 42.17 14.40 45.80
N LYS A 649 41.84 14.87 44.59
CA LYS A 649 42.58 15.94 43.89
C LYS A 649 42.02 17.31 44.32
N VAL A 650 42.34 17.66 45.56
CA VAL A 650 41.73 18.83 46.23
C VAL A 650 42.14 20.13 45.58
N VAL A 651 43.37 20.24 45.07
CA VAL A 651 43.92 21.42 44.38
C VAL A 651 43.14 21.68 43.10
N GLU A 652 42.94 20.68 42.29
CA GLU A 652 42.16 20.73 41.04
C GLU A 652 40.72 21.07 41.30
N ALA A 653 40.12 20.51 42.36
CA ALA A 653 38.75 20.85 42.75
C ALA A 653 38.62 22.36 43.17
N ALA A 654 39.58 22.86 43.90
CA ALA A 654 39.63 24.26 44.32
C ALA A 654 39.78 25.20 43.13
N ALA A 655 40.68 24.88 42.20
CA ALA A 655 40.87 25.66 40.98
C ALA A 655 39.63 25.69 40.09
N ALA A 656 38.94 24.58 39.92
CA ALA A 656 37.69 24.50 39.16
C ALA A 656 36.58 25.37 39.77
N LEU A 657 36.44 25.41 41.10
CA LEU A 657 35.48 26.30 41.80
C LEU A 657 35.85 27.74 41.67
N GLU A 658 37.14 28.09 41.73
CA GLU A 658 37.62 29.46 41.56
C GLU A 658 37.38 29.96 40.14
N GLU A 659 37.64 29.14 39.10
CA GLU A 659 37.28 29.46 37.72
C GLU A 659 35.76 29.66 37.57
N ALA A 660 34.95 28.81 38.21
CA ALA A 660 33.51 28.94 38.21
C ALA A 660 33.05 30.27 38.87
N ALA A 661 33.69 30.68 39.98
CA ALA A 661 33.43 31.93 40.67
C ALA A 661 33.77 33.13 39.79
N ASP A 662 34.92 33.09 39.11
CA ASP A 662 35.34 34.12 38.18
C ASP A 662 34.38 34.31 37.01
N LEU A 663 33.92 33.20 36.43
CA LEU A 663 32.90 33.24 35.37
C LEU A 663 31.55 33.76 35.86
N ALA A 664 31.21 33.53 37.11
CA ALA A 664 29.93 33.96 37.70
C ALA A 664 29.90 35.50 37.97
N ARG A 665 31.07 36.14 38.18
CA ARG A 665 31.12 37.58 38.44
C ARG A 665 30.60 38.40 37.25
N GLY A 666 29.62 39.26 37.52
CA GLY A 666 28.98 40.11 36.52
C GLY A 666 28.07 39.41 35.53
N HIS A 667 27.87 38.08 35.72
CA HIS A 667 26.96 37.31 34.86
C HIS A 667 25.84 36.63 35.65
N ALA A 668 26.20 35.94 36.73
CA ALA A 668 25.23 35.38 37.66
C ALA A 668 24.92 36.41 38.78
N GLY A 669 23.86 36.22 39.53
CA GLY A 669 23.58 37.07 40.68
C GLY A 669 24.73 37.03 41.69
N PRO A 670 24.90 38.10 42.51
CA PRO A 670 26.01 38.22 43.44
C PRO A 670 26.11 37.03 44.38
N PHE A 671 25.03 36.46 44.81
CA PHE A 671 24.98 35.27 45.68
C PHE A 671 25.77 34.07 45.11
N GLU A 672 25.57 33.70 43.83
CA GLU A 672 26.20 32.51 43.21
C GLU A 672 27.73 32.69 43.11
N ALA A 673 28.16 33.87 42.65
CA ALA A 673 29.59 34.21 42.54
C ALA A 673 30.31 34.16 43.91
N ILE A 674 29.73 34.78 44.90
CA ILE A 674 30.29 34.84 46.26
C ILE A 674 30.34 33.46 46.87
N ARG A 675 29.27 32.67 46.71
CA ARG A 675 29.20 31.34 47.28
C ARG A 675 30.23 30.37 46.65
N LEU A 676 30.42 30.44 45.33
CA LEU A 676 31.43 29.65 44.64
C LEU A 676 32.83 30.04 45.10
N GLN A 677 33.10 31.32 45.34
CA GLN A 677 34.35 31.81 45.86
C GLN A 677 34.65 31.26 47.26
N VAL A 678 33.66 31.25 48.15
CA VAL A 678 33.79 30.68 49.50
C VAL A 678 34.00 29.17 49.44
N GLN A 679 33.32 28.47 48.56
CA GLN A 679 33.52 27.04 48.35
C GLN A 679 34.92 26.72 47.81
N ALA A 680 35.45 27.53 46.89
CA ALA A 680 36.83 27.46 46.44
C ALA A 680 37.80 27.69 47.59
N ALA A 681 37.57 28.71 48.43
CA ALA A 681 38.35 29.01 49.60
C ALA A 681 38.40 27.82 50.59
N ARG A 682 37.27 27.19 50.82
CA ARG A 682 37.19 25.99 51.65
C ARG A 682 38.06 24.86 51.11
N ARG A 683 38.05 24.61 49.80
CA ARG A 683 38.88 23.58 49.15
C ARG A 683 40.37 23.95 49.18
N TRP A 684 40.73 25.20 48.97
CA TRP A 684 42.13 25.65 49.13
C TRP A 684 42.64 25.49 50.55
N ALA A 685 41.79 25.74 51.56
CA ALA A 685 42.15 25.47 52.96
C ALA A 685 42.42 23.99 53.19
N GLU A 686 41.56 23.09 52.62
CA GLU A 686 41.75 21.63 52.72
C GLU A 686 43.00 21.16 51.94
N ALA A 687 43.39 21.86 50.84
CA ALA A 687 44.59 21.60 50.10
C ALA A 687 45.87 22.12 50.79
N GLY A 688 45.72 22.87 51.89
CA GLY A 688 46.85 23.40 52.68
C GLY A 688 47.26 24.82 52.26
N ASP A 689 46.68 25.42 51.21
CA ASP A 689 46.93 26.81 50.78
C ASP A 689 46.09 27.78 51.63
N ARG A 690 46.46 27.90 52.89
CA ARG A 690 45.79 28.75 53.88
C ARG A 690 45.77 30.25 53.50
N PRO A 691 46.89 30.87 53.00
CA PRO A 691 46.82 32.30 52.63
C PRO A 691 45.82 32.56 51.51
N ARG A 692 45.74 31.70 50.48
CA ARG A 692 44.77 31.84 49.38
C ARG A 692 43.36 31.66 49.88
N ALA A 693 43.11 30.65 50.73
CA ALA A 693 41.80 30.40 51.33
C ALA A 693 41.32 31.62 52.15
N ILE A 694 42.15 32.21 52.98
CA ILE A 694 41.81 33.39 53.80
C ILE A 694 41.50 34.56 52.89
N GLY A 695 42.40 34.85 51.91
CA GLY A 695 42.19 35.98 51.00
C GLY A 695 40.91 35.86 50.14
N LEU A 696 40.54 34.65 49.72
CA LEU A 696 39.29 34.39 49.01
C LEU A 696 38.08 34.58 49.92
N THR A 697 38.15 34.11 51.17
CA THR A 697 37.07 34.27 52.15
C THR A 697 36.86 35.73 52.54
N ASP A 698 37.95 36.47 52.83
CA ASP A 698 37.89 37.90 53.14
C ASP A 698 37.23 38.70 52.01
N ARG A 699 37.60 38.41 50.77
CA ARG A 699 37.05 39.06 49.59
C ARG A 699 35.57 38.72 49.40
N ALA A 700 35.17 37.44 49.60
CA ALA A 700 33.78 36.99 49.48
C ALA A 700 32.88 37.68 50.55
N LEU A 701 33.38 37.88 51.75
CA LEU A 701 32.62 38.58 52.81
C LEU A 701 32.46 40.04 52.49
N LEU A 702 33.50 40.70 51.96
CA LEU A 702 33.39 42.09 51.48
C LEU A 702 32.39 42.23 50.32
N GLU A 703 32.41 41.35 49.38
CA GLU A 703 31.46 41.30 48.28
C GLU A 703 30.00 41.02 48.78
N ALA A 704 29.87 40.17 49.82
CA ALA A 704 28.58 39.88 50.44
C ALA A 704 28.01 41.11 51.18
N ASP A 705 28.87 41.91 51.85
CA ASP A 705 28.49 43.14 52.49
C ASP A 705 28.07 44.22 51.48
N ALA A 706 28.81 44.33 50.38
CA ALA A 706 28.49 45.25 49.29
C ALA A 706 27.17 44.88 48.57
N ALA A 707 26.86 43.60 48.49
CA ALA A 707 25.63 43.11 47.86
C ALA A 707 24.36 43.39 48.67
N GLY A 708 24.48 43.62 49.95
CA GLY A 708 23.42 44.16 50.86
C GLY A 708 22.12 43.38 50.79
N ASP A 709 21.03 44.13 50.53
CA ASP A 709 19.68 43.56 50.48
C ASP A 709 19.46 42.55 49.39
N SER A 710 20.24 42.54 48.31
CA SER A 710 20.09 41.62 47.18
C SER A 710 20.32 40.17 47.55
N ILE A 711 21.07 39.92 48.66
CA ILE A 711 21.35 38.56 49.15
C ILE A 711 20.86 38.32 50.59
N ARG A 712 20.04 39.23 51.12
CA ARG A 712 19.60 39.19 52.52
C ARG A 712 19.08 37.81 52.94
N GLN A 713 18.23 37.19 52.15
CA GLN A 713 17.60 35.94 52.49
C GLN A 713 18.57 34.71 52.44
N THR A 714 19.65 34.81 51.65
CA THR A 714 20.60 33.74 51.42
C THR A 714 21.98 34.01 52.06
N ARG A 715 22.17 35.20 52.63
CA ARG A 715 23.45 35.63 53.24
C ARG A 715 23.97 34.63 54.28
N TRP A 716 23.10 34.07 55.11
CA TRP A 716 23.46 33.08 56.09
C TRP A 716 24.18 31.84 55.53
N MET A 717 23.87 31.39 54.31
CA MET A 717 24.54 30.28 53.62
C MET A 717 26.01 30.62 53.33
N ILE A 718 26.27 31.84 52.80
CA ILE A 718 27.60 32.36 52.54
C ILE A 718 28.41 32.38 53.84
N LEU A 719 27.80 32.91 54.90
CA LEU A 719 28.45 33.02 56.22
C LEU A 719 28.77 31.66 56.83
N VAL A 720 27.90 30.66 56.71
CA VAL A 720 28.20 29.28 57.14
C VAL A 720 29.39 28.67 56.34
N ASP A 721 29.39 28.77 55.03
CA ASP A 721 30.49 28.29 54.21
C ASP A 721 31.79 29.05 54.48
N ALA A 722 31.74 30.37 54.75
CA ALA A 722 32.90 31.21 55.11
C ALA A 722 33.45 30.87 56.48
N ALA A 723 32.58 30.58 57.45
CA ALA A 723 33.01 30.10 58.78
C ALA A 723 33.77 28.75 58.63
N MET A 724 33.26 27.82 57.83
CA MET A 724 33.93 26.53 57.52
C MET A 724 35.26 26.76 56.78
N ALA A 725 35.35 27.71 55.86
CA ALA A 725 36.60 28.01 55.15
C ALA A 725 37.67 28.56 56.11
N TYR A 726 37.32 29.51 56.99
CA TYR A 726 38.22 30.01 58.02
C TYR A 726 38.62 28.90 59.02
N GLN A 727 37.70 28.07 59.44
CA GLN A 727 37.96 26.94 60.34
C GLN A 727 38.96 25.95 59.69
N ASN A 728 38.78 25.57 58.43
CA ASN A 728 39.71 24.73 57.72
C ASN A 728 41.11 25.39 57.49
N ALA A 729 41.14 26.73 57.38
CA ALA A 729 42.37 27.52 57.29
C ALA A 729 43.05 27.75 58.64
N GLY A 730 42.53 27.20 59.73
CA GLY A 730 43.07 27.37 61.09
C GLY A 730 42.81 28.77 61.75
N GLN A 731 41.81 29.49 61.18
CA GLN A 731 41.39 30.82 61.67
C GLN A 731 40.15 30.71 62.57
N CYS A 732 40.20 29.84 63.61
CA CYS A 732 39.08 29.57 64.48
C CYS A 732 38.45 30.80 65.16
N PRO A 733 39.21 31.82 65.60
CA PRO A 733 38.60 33.07 66.14
C PRO A 733 37.69 33.72 65.11
N ARG A 734 38.14 33.85 63.86
CA ARG A 734 37.32 34.45 62.79
C ARG A 734 36.14 33.57 62.44
N ALA A 735 36.34 32.25 62.35
CA ALA A 735 35.32 31.26 62.08
C ALA A 735 34.12 31.36 63.03
N LEU A 736 34.40 31.48 64.36
CA LEU A 736 33.35 31.60 65.38
C LEU A 736 32.58 32.91 65.30
N VAL A 737 33.23 34.01 64.88
CA VAL A 737 32.54 35.30 64.69
C VAL A 737 31.58 35.23 63.53
N VAL A 738 32.05 34.78 62.37
CA VAL A 738 31.25 34.60 61.14
C VAL A 738 30.13 33.57 61.33
N ALA A 739 30.34 32.54 62.10
CA ALA A 739 29.34 31.52 62.46
C ALA A 739 28.19 32.13 63.30
N ARG A 740 28.48 33.05 64.25
CA ARG A 740 27.45 33.76 64.99
C ARG A 740 26.69 34.76 64.10
N ASP A 741 27.42 35.41 63.22
CA ASP A 741 26.76 36.32 62.24
C ASP A 741 25.83 35.51 61.30
N ALA A 742 26.14 34.26 60.93
CA ALA A 742 25.24 33.36 60.19
C ALA A 742 23.97 33.04 60.97
N ASP A 743 24.06 32.80 62.28
CA ASP A 743 22.86 32.58 63.14
C ASP A 743 21.97 33.82 63.17
N ALA A 744 22.61 35.04 63.29
CA ALA A 744 21.89 36.31 63.28
C ALA A 744 21.25 36.64 61.94
N ALA A 745 21.85 36.23 60.84
CA ALA A 745 21.35 36.50 59.47
C ALA A 745 20.25 35.51 59.05
N SER A 746 20.06 34.38 59.77
CA SER A 746 19.00 33.43 59.46
C SER A 746 17.66 33.91 60.03
N ALA A 747 16.67 34.13 59.16
CA ALA A 747 15.33 34.57 59.56
C ALA A 747 14.49 33.47 60.24
N GLY A 748 14.99 32.25 60.30
CA GLY A 748 14.32 31.06 60.82
C GLY A 748 15.30 29.87 61.07
N PRO A 749 14.80 28.68 61.36
CA PRO A 749 15.68 27.52 61.56
C PRO A 749 16.37 27.18 60.24
N MET A 750 17.70 27.01 60.27
CA MET A 750 18.48 26.56 59.13
C MET A 750 18.08 25.12 58.77
N PRO A 751 18.08 24.77 57.46
CA PRO A 751 17.93 23.38 57.02
C PRO A 751 18.95 22.49 57.74
N PRO A 752 18.59 21.20 58.06
CA PRO A 752 19.41 20.31 58.89
C PRO A 752 20.89 20.24 58.49
N GLN A 753 21.17 20.10 57.19
CA GLN A 753 22.53 20.03 56.67
C GLN A 753 23.33 21.30 57.01
N TRP A 754 22.77 22.48 56.85
CA TRP A 754 23.40 23.75 57.12
C TRP A 754 23.56 23.99 58.64
N GLN A 755 22.57 23.62 59.41
CA GLN A 755 22.61 23.65 60.87
C GLN A 755 23.74 22.74 61.43
N GLY A 756 23.85 21.53 60.89
CA GLY A 756 24.94 20.63 61.27
C GLY A 756 26.32 21.15 60.87
N ASN A 757 26.47 21.69 59.67
CA ASN A 757 27.70 22.39 59.21
C ASN A 757 28.05 23.58 60.13
N ARG A 758 27.06 24.39 60.50
CA ARG A 758 27.25 25.53 61.39
C ARG A 758 27.73 25.09 62.77
N ILE A 759 27.08 24.11 63.38
CA ILE A 759 27.43 23.57 64.69
C ILE A 759 28.82 22.92 64.68
N SER A 760 29.24 22.31 63.54
CA SER A 760 30.53 21.70 63.40
C SER A 760 31.70 22.69 63.54
N VAL A 761 31.49 23.95 63.13
CA VAL A 761 32.47 25.05 63.33
C VAL A 761 32.72 25.26 64.80
N ASP A 762 31.70 25.37 65.66
CA ASP A 762 31.83 25.49 67.12
C ASP A 762 32.61 24.28 67.68
N ALA A 763 32.17 23.04 67.30
CA ALA A 763 32.79 21.82 67.77
C ALA A 763 34.29 21.78 67.54
N ILE A 764 34.72 22.01 66.32
CA ILE A 764 36.13 21.92 65.94
C ILE A 764 36.94 23.10 66.53
N CYS A 765 36.43 24.30 66.50
CA CYS A 765 37.12 25.47 66.99
C CYS A 765 37.22 25.49 68.54
N TRP A 766 36.20 24.97 69.23
CA TRP A 766 36.30 24.86 70.74
C TRP A 766 37.23 23.77 71.13
N ASP A 767 37.36 22.64 70.40
CA ASP A 767 38.38 21.60 70.65
C ASP A 767 39.81 22.21 70.51
N GLU A 768 40.05 22.98 69.42
CA GLU A 768 41.30 23.68 69.20
C GLU A 768 41.62 24.72 70.30
N ALA A 769 40.58 25.34 70.90
CA ALA A 769 40.70 26.26 72.02
C ALA A 769 40.80 25.55 73.41
N GLY A 770 40.80 24.24 73.43
CA GLY A 770 40.88 23.44 74.70
C GLY A 770 39.58 23.30 75.48
N ARG A 771 38.45 23.74 74.95
CA ARG A 771 37.09 23.63 75.53
C ARG A 771 36.47 22.28 75.21
N ARG A 772 37.08 21.22 75.77
CA ARG A 772 36.80 19.84 75.32
C ARG A 772 35.38 19.38 75.56
N ASP A 773 34.76 19.67 76.74
CA ASP A 773 33.41 19.14 77.04
C ASP A 773 32.34 19.81 76.15
N GLU A 774 32.49 21.08 75.91
CA GLU A 774 31.58 21.83 75.00
C GLU A 774 31.76 21.44 73.54
N ALA A 775 33.05 21.19 73.12
CA ALA A 775 33.39 20.69 71.82
C ALA A 775 32.81 19.28 71.56
N ARG A 776 32.94 18.39 72.56
CA ARG A 776 32.38 17.04 72.53
C ARG A 776 30.84 17.08 72.32
N SER A 777 30.14 17.87 73.13
CA SER A 777 28.69 18.03 73.04
C SER A 777 28.26 18.52 71.64
N ARG A 778 28.94 19.55 71.13
CA ARG A 778 28.65 20.10 69.80
C ARG A 778 28.99 19.13 68.66
N ALA A 779 30.08 18.39 68.76
CA ALA A 779 30.45 17.39 67.78
C ALA A 779 29.42 16.24 67.72
N ALA A 780 28.93 15.78 68.85
CA ALA A 780 27.86 14.75 68.87
C ALA A 780 26.57 15.29 68.26
N GLN A 781 26.19 16.53 68.59
CA GLN A 781 25.02 17.21 67.98
C GLN A 781 25.17 17.37 66.45
N ALA A 782 26.35 17.81 65.98
CA ALA A 782 26.63 17.98 64.57
C ALA A 782 26.57 16.64 63.82
N LEU A 783 27.16 15.58 64.37
CA LEU A 783 27.16 14.23 63.82
C LEU A 783 25.74 13.64 63.68
N ASP A 784 24.90 13.81 64.70
CA ASP A 784 23.52 13.34 64.68
C ASP A 784 22.73 14.01 63.56
N ILE A 785 22.82 15.31 63.44
CA ILE A 785 22.17 16.09 62.39
C ILE A 785 22.72 15.76 60.99
N LEU A 786 24.02 15.61 60.88
CA LEU A 786 24.70 15.41 59.58
C LEU A 786 24.72 13.91 59.14
N LYS A 787 24.32 12.96 59.98
CA LYS A 787 24.35 11.51 59.70
C LYS A 787 23.74 11.13 58.30
N PRO A 788 22.60 11.72 57.85
CA PRO A 788 22.04 11.42 56.57
C PRO A 788 22.86 12.00 55.38
N PHE A 789 23.69 12.99 55.63
CA PHE A 789 24.38 13.76 54.59
C PHE A 789 25.87 13.47 54.43
N LEU A 790 26.46 12.70 55.40
CA LEU A 790 27.88 12.37 55.40
C LEU A 790 28.17 10.99 54.88
N SER A 791 29.09 10.91 53.92
CA SER A 791 29.66 9.61 53.53
C SER A 791 30.38 8.93 54.71
N PRO A 792 30.30 7.62 54.85
CA PRO A 792 31.08 6.87 55.86
C PRO A 792 32.56 7.15 55.84
N THR A 793 33.13 7.43 54.64
CA THR A 793 34.56 7.66 54.41
C THR A 793 34.93 9.15 54.39
N SER A 794 34.03 10.04 54.79
CA SER A 794 34.29 11.47 54.77
C SER A 794 35.36 11.87 55.76
N PRO A 795 36.45 12.56 55.35
CA PRO A 795 37.46 13.09 56.25
C PRO A 795 36.86 14.11 57.27
N PHE A 796 35.87 14.84 56.88
CA PHE A 796 35.14 15.76 57.76
C PHE A 796 34.38 15.00 58.86
N LYS A 797 33.71 13.91 58.49
CA LYS A 797 33.07 13.02 59.48
C LYS A 797 34.09 12.45 60.48
N ALA A 798 35.20 11.92 59.98
CA ALA A 798 36.27 11.38 60.83
C ALA A 798 36.83 12.44 61.80
N ARG A 799 36.98 13.72 61.37
CA ARG A 799 37.42 14.81 62.23
C ARG A 799 36.42 15.09 63.34
N LEU A 800 35.12 15.15 63.02
CA LEU A 800 34.08 15.35 64.02
C LEU A 800 33.96 14.20 65.01
N GLU A 801 34.09 12.96 64.52
CA GLU A 801 34.12 11.74 65.39
C GLU A 801 35.30 11.77 66.34
N ALA A 802 36.47 12.25 65.88
CA ALA A 802 37.63 12.44 66.70
C ALA A 802 37.43 13.46 67.81
N VAL A 803 36.72 14.58 67.52
CA VAL A 803 36.35 15.61 68.51
C VAL A 803 35.36 15.07 69.53
N ALA A 804 34.34 14.29 69.06
CA ALA A 804 33.33 13.68 69.91
C ALA A 804 33.88 12.59 70.85
N ALA A 805 34.97 11.93 70.45
CA ALA A 805 35.62 10.89 71.20
C ALA A 805 36.62 11.37 72.26
N ARG A 806 37.09 12.64 72.14
CA ARG A 806 38.02 13.28 73.10
C ARG A 806 37.27 13.84 74.27
#